data_9253a0b1bfe4a0378aed0d6163132414
#
_entry.id   9253a0b1bfe4a0378aed0d6163132414
#
_cell.length_a   1.000
_cell.length_b   1.000
_cell.length_c   1.000
_cell.angle_alpha   90.00
_cell.angle_beta   90.00
_cell.angle_gamma   90.00
#
_symmetry.space_group_name_H-M   'P 1'
#
loop_
_entity.id
_entity.type
_entity.pdbx_description
1 polymer ?
#
loop_
_entity_poly.entity_id
_entity_poly.type
_entity_poly.pdbx_seq_one_letter_code
_entity_poly.pdbx_strand_id
1 'polypeptide(L)'
;MYLPGMGPKRKDILNRELHIQTWGELLEYYPYKYVDRSRIYTIVELSVDMPFVQIKGKILSFEEFVNGPRRKRLVAHFTDGTGIVDLVWFQGIQYAAKTYKVEREYIVFGKPTVFNGRYQFAHPDIDDASTLQLSEMGMQPYYVTTEKMKKAGMQSRAIERLEKTLLEKLPETLPETLPPYIVEPLHLISRDRAFRQIHYPKTANEMQQARLRLKFEELFYVQLNILRYASDHRRKYRGYMFSQVGRFFNTFYTQNLPFQLTNAQKRVIREIRADMHSGRQMNRLLQGDVGSGKTLVALMSMLIALDNGFQACIMAPTEILAEQHLTTIKEFLHGIDVRIELLTGVVQGKRRQEVLAGLATGNVHILVGTHAVIEDTVQFARLGFVVVDEQHRFGVAQRAKLWSKSDNPPHVLVMTATPIPRTLAMTIYGDLDVSVIDELPPGRKPIQTIHKYDTQMASLYQGIRQQILQGRQVYIVFPLIKESEKIDLKNLEEGFETLRQVFPEFRMSKVHGRMKPKDKEAEMQKFVSGETQILVATTVIEVGVNVPNASVMVILDAQRFGLSQLHQLRGRVGRGADQSYCILVTSYKLAEETRKRIDIMCDTNDGFRIAEADLKLRGPGDLEGTQQSGIAFDLKIADIARDGQIVQMARNEAQKIIDADPTCEKSEYKMLWNRLKELRKTNINWAAIS
;
A
#
# COMPACT_ATOMS: atom_id res chain seq x y z
N MET A 1 20.40 23.59 19.18
CA MET A 1 21.44 22.75 18.54
C MET A 1 22.71 23.60 18.36
N TYR A 2 23.78 23.30 19.10
CA TYR A 2 25.07 23.98 18.99
C TYR A 2 26.12 22.96 18.51
N LEU A 3 26.41 22.96 17.21
CA LEU A 3 27.45 22.17 16.60
C LEU A 3 28.44 23.11 15.90
N PRO A 4 29.76 22.84 15.92
CA PRO A 4 30.73 23.54 15.09
C PRO A 4 30.29 23.51 13.64
N GLY A 5 30.31 24.66 12.95
CA GLY A 5 29.80 24.79 11.60
C GLY A 5 28.29 25.07 11.48
N MET A 6 27.53 25.07 12.60
CA MET A 6 26.09 25.36 12.65
C MET A 6 25.86 26.80 13.13
N GLY A 7 25.89 27.75 12.20
CA GLY A 7 25.48 29.13 12.52
C GLY A 7 23.95 29.30 12.57
N PRO A 8 23.43 30.43 13.10
CA PRO A 8 21.99 30.70 13.24
C PRO A 8 21.20 30.47 11.92
N LYS A 9 21.72 30.97 10.81
CA LYS A 9 21.09 30.84 9.49
C LYS A 9 20.94 29.37 9.03
N ARG A 10 21.97 28.53 9.28
CA ARG A 10 21.93 27.11 8.93
C ARG A 10 20.96 26.35 9.81
N LYS A 11 20.91 26.66 11.12
CA LYS A 11 19.93 26.12 12.05
C LYS A 11 18.49 26.40 11.60
N ASP A 12 18.21 27.66 11.23
CA ASP A 12 16.88 28.07 10.77
C ASP A 12 16.46 27.37 9.49
N ILE A 13 17.38 27.17 8.56
CA ILE A 13 17.13 26.45 7.32
C ILE A 13 16.82 24.97 7.59
N LEU A 14 17.62 24.28 8.41
CA LEU A 14 17.38 22.88 8.79
C LEU A 14 16.02 22.72 9.47
N ASN A 15 15.67 23.66 10.36
CA ASN A 15 14.37 23.62 11.05
C ASN A 15 13.21 23.84 10.05
N ARG A 16 13.30 24.82 9.15
CA ARG A 16 12.21 25.16 8.22
C ARG A 16 12.02 24.12 7.10
N GLU A 17 13.12 23.60 6.56
CA GLU A 17 13.07 22.73 5.38
C GLU A 17 13.05 21.22 5.74
N LEU A 18 13.63 20.82 6.88
CA LEU A 18 13.75 19.43 7.28
C LEU A 18 13.15 19.14 8.68
N HIS A 19 12.64 20.15 9.38
CA HIS A 19 12.11 20.06 10.75
C HIS A 19 13.11 19.51 11.77
N ILE A 20 14.42 19.68 11.53
CA ILE A 20 15.50 19.20 12.40
C ILE A 20 15.85 20.29 13.44
N GLN A 21 15.64 20.02 14.72
CA GLN A 21 15.88 20.93 15.83
C GLN A 21 16.89 20.41 16.86
N THR A 22 17.01 19.10 16.97
CA THR A 22 17.83 18.39 17.97
C THR A 22 18.97 17.60 17.34
N TRP A 23 19.94 17.17 18.15
CA TRP A 23 21.00 16.27 17.72
C TRP A 23 20.46 14.88 17.36
N GLY A 24 19.44 14.42 18.11
CA GLY A 24 18.79 13.14 17.81
C GLY A 24 18.10 13.14 16.44
N GLU A 25 17.36 14.21 16.11
CA GLU A 25 16.70 14.34 14.80
C GLU A 25 17.72 14.45 13.66
N LEU A 26 18.88 15.09 13.88
CA LEU A 26 19.95 15.12 12.90
C LEU A 26 20.55 13.72 12.70
N LEU A 27 20.87 13.01 13.79
CA LEU A 27 21.39 11.63 13.75
C LEU A 27 20.42 10.64 13.08
N GLU A 28 19.14 10.90 13.14
CA GLU A 28 18.08 10.12 12.49
C GLU A 28 17.74 10.65 11.07
N TYR A 29 18.53 11.58 10.53
CA TYR A 29 18.39 12.05 9.15
C TYR A 29 19.27 11.20 8.23
N TYR A 30 18.72 10.10 7.75
CA TYR A 30 19.47 9.06 7.05
C TYR A 30 19.79 9.42 5.59
N PRO A 31 20.94 8.95 5.07
CA PRO A 31 21.28 9.08 3.65
C PRO A 31 20.30 8.30 2.76
N TYR A 32 19.87 8.88 1.66
CA TYR A 32 19.00 8.20 0.70
C TYR A 32 19.76 7.30 -0.27
N LYS A 33 21.05 7.60 -0.53
CA LYS A 33 21.94 6.78 -1.35
C LYS A 33 23.37 6.87 -0.86
N TYR A 34 24.17 5.90 -1.31
CA TYR A 34 25.61 5.89 -1.08
C TYR A 34 26.32 5.74 -2.42
N VAL A 35 27.52 6.30 -2.50
CA VAL A 35 28.41 6.15 -3.64
C VAL A 35 29.69 5.54 -3.15
N ASP A 36 30.10 4.44 -3.78
CA ASP A 36 31.32 3.75 -3.45
C ASP A 36 32.54 4.58 -3.94
N ARG A 37 33.37 5.00 -2.99
CA ARG A 37 34.63 5.71 -3.23
C ARG A 37 35.84 4.90 -2.74
N SER A 38 35.67 3.60 -2.50
CA SER A 38 36.76 2.74 -2.01
C SER A 38 37.79 2.45 -3.07
N ARG A 39 37.44 2.57 -4.37
CA ARG A 39 38.33 2.27 -5.50
C ARG A 39 38.71 3.50 -6.30
N ILE A 40 39.97 3.68 -6.53
CA ILE A 40 40.53 4.61 -7.52
C ILE A 40 40.78 3.84 -8.81
N TYR A 41 40.18 4.32 -9.91
CA TYR A 41 40.34 3.77 -11.25
C TYR A 41 41.45 4.53 -11.96
N THR A 42 42.12 3.87 -12.91
CA THR A 42 42.97 4.55 -13.88
C THR A 42 42.18 5.01 -15.09
N ILE A 43 42.70 6.01 -15.80
CA ILE A 43 41.99 6.56 -16.97
C ILE A 43 41.84 5.51 -18.08
N VAL A 44 42.77 4.59 -18.21
CA VAL A 44 42.71 3.49 -19.19
C VAL A 44 41.59 2.47 -18.87
N GLU A 45 41.19 2.34 -17.62
CA GLU A 45 40.11 1.45 -17.19
C GLU A 45 38.70 2.03 -17.44
N LEU A 46 38.59 3.32 -17.84
CA LEU A 46 37.29 3.99 -18.00
C LEU A 46 36.49 3.38 -19.15
N SER A 47 35.19 3.20 -18.93
CA SER A 47 34.20 2.85 -19.94
C SER A 47 32.98 3.74 -19.83
N VAL A 48 32.20 3.86 -20.93
CA VAL A 48 31.01 4.74 -21.01
C VAL A 48 29.88 4.23 -20.10
N ASP A 49 29.84 2.92 -19.86
CA ASP A 49 28.78 2.28 -19.05
C ASP A 49 29.06 2.31 -17.55
N MET A 50 30.24 2.84 -17.16
CA MET A 50 30.58 2.95 -15.74
C MET A 50 29.67 3.94 -15.01
N PRO A 51 29.31 3.63 -13.76
CA PRO A 51 28.63 4.60 -12.89
C PRO A 51 29.59 5.75 -12.54
N PHE A 52 29.34 6.47 -11.47
CA PHE A 52 30.27 7.45 -10.93
C PHE A 52 31.56 6.73 -10.48
N VAL A 53 32.70 7.20 -10.93
CA VAL A 53 34.04 6.65 -10.64
C VAL A 53 34.97 7.73 -10.10
N GLN A 54 36.04 7.28 -9.48
CA GLN A 54 37.08 8.11 -8.90
C GLN A 54 38.41 7.83 -9.57
N ILE A 55 39.11 8.89 -9.99
CA ILE A 55 40.46 8.82 -10.58
C ILE A 55 41.39 9.75 -9.81
N LYS A 56 42.63 9.37 -9.66
CA LYS A 56 43.70 10.19 -9.04
C LYS A 56 44.70 10.62 -10.10
N GLY A 57 45.07 11.91 -10.11
CA GLY A 57 46.01 12.45 -11.07
C GLY A 57 46.23 13.94 -10.89
N LYS A 58 46.72 14.60 -11.91
CA LYS A 58 47.01 16.03 -11.89
C LYS A 58 46.49 16.78 -13.12
N ILE A 59 46.20 18.06 -12.94
CA ILE A 59 45.78 18.94 -14.02
C ILE A 59 46.99 19.39 -14.78
N LEU A 60 47.00 19.20 -16.09
CA LEU A 60 48.06 19.61 -16.99
C LEU A 60 47.90 21.07 -17.44
N SER A 61 46.70 21.44 -17.83
CA SER A 61 46.40 22.77 -18.34
C SER A 61 44.91 23.10 -18.25
N PHE A 62 44.58 24.39 -18.38
CA PHE A 62 43.23 24.88 -18.50
C PHE A 62 43.02 25.53 -19.85
N GLU A 63 41.84 25.29 -20.45
CA GLU A 63 41.39 25.99 -21.68
C GLU A 63 39.97 26.59 -21.43
N GLU A 64 39.83 27.87 -21.79
CA GLU A 64 38.52 28.54 -21.72
C GLU A 64 37.92 28.66 -23.11
N PHE A 65 36.76 28.06 -23.34
CA PHE A 65 36.03 28.17 -24.60
C PHE A 65 34.90 29.17 -24.47
N VAL A 66 34.85 30.13 -25.41
CA VAL A 66 33.80 31.16 -25.45
C VAL A 66 33.04 31.04 -26.77
N ASN A 67 31.84 30.39 -26.73
CA ASN A 67 30.97 30.28 -27.89
C ASN A 67 29.79 31.24 -27.76
N GLY A 68 30.02 32.55 -28.06
CA GLY A 68 29.04 33.63 -27.96
C GLY A 68 28.91 34.23 -26.55
N PRO A 69 28.13 35.31 -26.36
CA PRO A 69 28.13 36.15 -25.16
C PRO A 69 27.58 35.44 -23.88
N ARG A 70 26.94 34.25 -24.00
CA ARG A 70 26.33 33.54 -22.88
C ARG A 70 26.79 32.09 -22.71
N ARG A 71 27.69 31.54 -23.54
CA ARG A 71 28.13 30.12 -23.48
C ARG A 71 29.66 30.06 -23.29
N LYS A 72 30.08 30.21 -22.03
CA LYS A 72 31.45 29.97 -21.62
C LYS A 72 31.55 28.58 -20.97
N ARG A 73 32.64 27.84 -21.24
CA ARG A 73 32.99 26.62 -20.55
C ARG A 73 34.49 26.62 -20.23
N LEU A 74 34.85 26.08 -19.08
CA LEU A 74 36.23 25.83 -18.72
C LEU A 74 36.48 24.32 -18.88
N VAL A 75 37.60 23.98 -19.51
CA VAL A 75 38.08 22.58 -19.63
C VAL A 75 39.44 22.50 -18.97
N ALA A 76 39.64 21.53 -18.07
CA ALA A 76 40.93 21.20 -17.53
C ALA A 76 41.34 19.83 -18.08
N HIS A 77 42.52 19.72 -18.65
CA HIS A 77 43.12 18.45 -19.08
C HIS A 77 43.77 17.78 -17.89
N PHE A 78 43.25 16.59 -17.56
CA PHE A 78 43.65 15.84 -16.37
C PHE A 78 44.30 14.52 -16.77
N THR A 79 45.38 14.13 -16.10
CA THR A 79 46.09 12.89 -16.37
C THR A 79 46.47 12.16 -15.08
N ASP A 80 46.46 10.83 -15.15
CA ASP A 80 47.00 9.92 -14.16
C ASP A 80 48.32 9.23 -14.62
N GLY A 81 48.81 9.64 -15.81
CA GLY A 81 49.94 9.00 -16.48
C GLY A 81 49.56 7.86 -17.43
N THR A 82 48.36 7.31 -17.36
CA THR A 82 47.86 6.22 -18.25
C THR A 82 47.02 6.79 -19.42
N GLY A 83 46.46 7.99 -19.25
CA GLY A 83 45.62 8.64 -20.25
C GLY A 83 45.36 10.10 -19.92
N ILE A 84 44.53 10.74 -20.75
CA ILE A 84 44.08 12.13 -20.54
C ILE A 84 42.57 12.17 -20.62
N VAL A 85 41.91 12.86 -19.66
CA VAL A 85 40.47 13.15 -19.64
C VAL A 85 40.23 14.62 -19.47
N ASP A 86 39.07 15.08 -19.89
CA ASP A 86 38.66 16.47 -19.80
C ASP A 86 37.73 16.69 -18.60
N LEU A 87 38.06 17.63 -17.70
CA LEU A 87 37.18 18.07 -16.62
C LEU A 87 36.48 19.36 -17.10
N VAL A 88 35.16 19.37 -17.18
CA VAL A 88 34.40 20.41 -17.86
C VAL A 88 33.45 21.12 -16.90
N TRP A 89 33.50 22.45 -16.84
CA TRP A 89 32.59 23.30 -16.09
C TRP A 89 31.85 24.26 -17.04
N PHE A 90 30.52 24.26 -16.93
CA PHE A 90 29.63 25.21 -17.60
C PHE A 90 29.19 26.34 -16.66
N GLN A 91 29.35 26.14 -15.35
CA GLN A 91 29.03 27.11 -14.28
C GLN A 91 30.16 27.12 -13.26
N GLY A 92 30.32 28.23 -12.53
CA GLY A 92 31.37 28.34 -11.52
C GLY A 92 32.79 28.42 -12.10
N ILE A 93 32.94 28.79 -13.35
CA ILE A 93 34.21 28.83 -14.10
C ILE A 93 35.31 29.59 -13.34
N GLN A 94 34.98 30.79 -12.83
CA GLN A 94 35.95 31.60 -12.08
C GLN A 94 36.40 30.95 -10.76
N TYR A 95 35.48 30.23 -10.12
CA TYR A 95 35.81 29.48 -8.91
C TYR A 95 36.76 28.31 -9.22
N ALA A 96 36.44 27.51 -10.25
CA ALA A 96 37.26 26.37 -10.65
C ALA A 96 38.68 26.83 -11.07
N ALA A 97 38.79 27.87 -11.88
CA ALA A 97 40.07 28.39 -12.34
C ALA A 97 40.94 28.99 -11.19
N LYS A 98 40.34 29.54 -10.15
CA LYS A 98 41.06 30.06 -8.97
C LYS A 98 41.43 28.99 -7.97
N THR A 99 40.60 27.98 -7.80
CA THR A 99 40.75 26.97 -6.75
C THR A 99 41.70 25.85 -7.15
N TYR A 100 41.60 25.36 -8.38
CA TYR A 100 42.43 24.26 -8.85
C TYR A 100 43.73 24.73 -9.54
N LYS A 101 44.82 24.10 -9.24
CA LYS A 101 46.17 24.49 -9.74
C LYS A 101 46.76 23.39 -10.61
N VAL A 102 47.51 23.79 -11.63
CA VAL A 102 48.29 22.92 -12.52
C VAL A 102 49.36 22.20 -11.70
N GLU A 103 49.72 20.98 -12.11
CA GLU A 103 50.74 20.10 -11.51
C GLU A 103 50.49 19.66 -10.04
N ARG A 104 49.34 20.02 -9.47
CA ARG A 104 48.94 19.52 -8.15
C ARG A 104 48.09 18.25 -8.29
N GLU A 105 48.29 17.29 -7.37
CA GLU A 105 47.53 16.04 -7.36
C GLU A 105 46.15 16.22 -6.78
N TYR A 106 45.16 15.71 -7.50
CA TYR A 106 43.75 15.72 -7.12
C TYR A 106 43.13 14.35 -7.27
N ILE A 107 42.07 14.14 -6.51
CA ILE A 107 41.17 13.01 -6.69
C ILE A 107 39.92 13.60 -7.32
N VAL A 108 39.56 13.13 -8.51
CA VAL A 108 38.42 13.57 -9.31
C VAL A 108 37.34 12.50 -9.27
N PHE A 109 36.16 12.88 -8.87
CA PHE A 109 35.00 12.00 -8.82
C PHE A 109 33.89 12.51 -9.74
N GLY A 110 33.35 11.62 -10.59
CA GLY A 110 32.29 11.97 -11.54
C GLY A 110 31.84 10.78 -12.38
N LYS A 111 30.86 11.03 -13.24
CA LYS A 111 30.43 10.04 -14.23
C LYS A 111 31.23 10.25 -15.52
N PRO A 112 31.95 9.26 -16.02
CA PRO A 112 32.63 9.35 -17.30
C PRO A 112 31.61 9.43 -18.44
N THR A 113 31.83 10.34 -19.37
CA THR A 113 31.07 10.49 -20.62
C THR A 113 32.06 10.67 -21.76
N VAL A 114 31.69 10.37 -22.99
CA VAL A 114 32.56 10.58 -24.15
C VAL A 114 32.05 11.75 -24.98
N PHE A 115 32.95 12.66 -25.30
CA PHE A 115 32.69 13.78 -26.20
C PHE A 115 33.88 13.97 -27.14
N ASN A 116 33.62 14.02 -28.43
CA ASN A 116 34.66 14.10 -29.47
C ASN A 116 35.78 13.05 -29.34
N GLY A 117 35.42 11.83 -28.97
CA GLY A 117 36.37 10.72 -28.85
C GLY A 117 37.26 10.73 -27.58
N ARG A 118 37.04 11.67 -26.64
CA ARG A 118 37.71 11.73 -25.34
C ARG A 118 36.74 11.54 -24.17
N TYR A 119 37.23 10.90 -23.11
CA TYR A 119 36.46 10.87 -21.85
C TYR A 119 36.44 12.25 -21.21
N GLN A 120 35.26 12.64 -20.71
CA GLN A 120 35.09 13.87 -19.96
C GLN A 120 34.26 13.64 -18.69
N PHE A 121 34.51 14.48 -17.68
CA PHE A 121 33.72 14.58 -16.47
C PHE A 121 33.08 15.96 -16.40
N ALA A 122 31.74 16.05 -16.47
CA ALA A 122 31.02 17.30 -16.37
C ALA A 122 30.77 17.67 -14.92
N HIS A 123 31.20 18.85 -14.50
CA HIS A 123 31.11 19.32 -13.11
C HIS A 123 31.58 18.28 -12.07
N PRO A 124 32.81 17.74 -12.21
CA PRO A 124 33.28 16.75 -11.27
C PRO A 124 33.46 17.32 -9.86
N ASP A 125 33.34 16.45 -8.87
CA ASP A 125 33.83 16.73 -7.53
C ASP A 125 35.36 16.52 -7.51
N ILE A 126 36.08 17.52 -7.01
CA ILE A 126 37.54 17.46 -6.95
C ILE A 126 38.02 17.72 -5.53
N ASP A 127 38.78 16.80 -4.99
CA ASP A 127 39.36 16.86 -3.67
C ASP A 127 40.90 16.85 -3.80
N ASP A 128 41.56 17.58 -2.92
CA ASP A 128 43.02 17.60 -2.89
C ASP A 128 43.57 16.27 -2.37
N ALA A 129 44.40 15.61 -3.15
CA ALA A 129 44.96 14.29 -2.80
C ALA A 129 45.77 14.27 -1.50
N SER A 130 46.34 15.43 -1.09
CA SER A 130 47.12 15.55 0.16
C SER A 130 46.24 15.60 1.42
N THR A 131 44.98 15.95 1.28
CA THR A 131 44.02 16.10 2.41
C THR A 131 43.17 14.88 2.63
N LEU A 132 43.09 13.95 1.69
CA LEU A 132 42.30 12.75 1.75
C LEU A 132 43.17 11.54 2.13
N GLN A 133 42.90 10.96 3.31
CA GLN A 133 43.49 9.67 3.66
C GLN A 133 42.70 8.55 2.92
N LEU A 134 43.41 7.77 2.10
CA LEU A 134 42.83 6.61 1.38
C LEU A 134 42.13 5.60 2.31
N SER A 135 42.57 5.53 3.57
CA SER A 135 41.94 4.70 4.61
C SER A 135 40.57 5.17 5.09
N GLU A 136 40.19 6.41 4.79
CA GLU A 136 38.86 6.98 5.11
C GLU A 136 37.90 6.89 3.92
N MET A 137 38.37 6.38 2.78
CA MET A 137 37.54 6.19 1.60
C MET A 137 36.65 4.96 1.76
N GLY A 138 35.36 5.18 1.84
CA GLY A 138 34.33 4.15 1.95
C GLY A 138 33.10 4.52 1.11
N MET A 139 31.96 4.12 1.56
CA MET A 139 30.67 4.46 0.97
C MET A 139 30.27 5.86 1.36
N GLN A 140 30.41 6.85 0.46
CA GLN A 140 30.02 8.23 0.74
C GLN A 140 28.51 8.39 0.81
N PRO A 141 27.95 8.92 1.91
CA PRO A 141 26.51 9.14 2.06
C PRO A 141 26.04 10.38 1.29
N TYR A 142 24.86 10.28 0.71
CA TYR A 142 24.15 11.40 0.09
C TYR A 142 22.84 11.67 0.80
N TYR A 143 22.62 12.93 1.21
CA TYR A 143 21.45 13.41 1.92
C TYR A 143 20.53 14.19 0.99
N VAL A 144 19.21 14.07 1.20
CA VAL A 144 18.22 14.86 0.46
C VAL A 144 18.37 16.34 0.82
N THR A 145 18.29 17.22 -0.16
CA THR A 145 18.40 18.67 0.05
C THR A 145 17.42 19.41 -0.84
N THR A 146 16.75 20.42 -0.30
CA THR A 146 15.84 21.28 -1.06
C THR A 146 16.61 22.33 -1.88
N GLU A 147 15.96 22.92 -2.89
CA GLU A 147 16.58 24.00 -3.67
C GLU A 147 16.95 25.21 -2.81
N LYS A 148 16.18 25.51 -1.77
CA LYS A 148 16.49 26.60 -0.82
C LYS A 148 17.74 26.29 -0.01
N MET A 149 17.90 25.03 0.43
CA MET A 149 19.11 24.57 1.10
C MET A 149 20.34 24.70 0.23
N LYS A 150 20.26 24.27 -1.04
CA LYS A 150 21.35 24.39 -2.00
C LYS A 150 21.77 25.85 -2.21
N LYS A 151 20.82 26.78 -2.37
CA LYS A 151 21.08 28.22 -2.49
C LYS A 151 21.76 28.82 -1.24
N ALA A 152 21.51 28.26 -0.08
CA ALA A 152 22.11 28.66 1.20
C ALA A 152 23.44 27.97 1.51
N GLY A 153 23.99 27.20 0.57
CA GLY A 153 25.24 26.43 0.76
C GLY A 153 25.11 25.20 1.64
N MET A 154 23.86 24.72 1.86
CA MET A 154 23.55 23.52 2.65
C MET A 154 23.27 22.34 1.69
N GLN A 155 24.29 21.95 0.92
CA GLN A 155 24.23 20.77 0.06
C GLN A 155 24.53 19.50 0.87
N SER A 156 24.38 18.31 0.25
CA SER A 156 24.62 17.01 0.89
C SER A 156 25.94 16.93 1.66
N ARG A 157 27.05 17.42 1.06
CA ARG A 157 28.36 17.48 1.74
C ARG A 157 28.37 18.36 3.01
N ALA A 158 27.54 19.39 3.08
CA ALA A 158 27.45 20.21 4.28
C ALA A 158 26.73 19.47 5.41
N ILE A 159 25.71 18.67 5.09
CA ILE A 159 25.04 17.79 6.05
C ILE A 159 26.00 16.71 6.51
N GLU A 160 26.69 16.06 5.58
CA GLU A 160 27.73 15.03 5.89
C GLU A 160 28.75 15.53 6.92
N ARG A 161 29.26 16.75 6.73
CA ARG A 161 30.22 17.36 7.71
C ARG A 161 29.59 17.60 9.07
N LEU A 162 28.31 17.99 9.11
CA LEU A 162 27.59 18.16 10.37
C LEU A 162 27.39 16.83 11.09
N GLU A 163 27.08 15.77 10.34
CA GLU A 163 26.98 14.41 10.88
C GLU A 163 28.33 13.92 11.43
N LYS A 164 29.43 14.14 10.70
CA LYS A 164 30.77 13.81 11.19
C LYS A 164 31.06 14.50 12.52
N THR A 165 30.83 15.82 12.57
CA THR A 165 31.03 16.62 13.80
C THR A 165 30.12 16.17 14.93
N LEU A 166 28.89 15.76 14.62
CA LEU A 166 27.95 15.19 15.61
C LEU A 166 28.48 13.88 16.18
N LEU A 167 28.84 12.93 15.31
CA LEU A 167 29.36 11.60 15.72
C LEU A 167 30.64 11.69 16.56
N GLU A 168 31.51 12.67 16.31
CA GLU A 168 32.71 12.94 17.12
C GLU A 168 32.37 13.47 18.53
N LYS A 169 31.21 14.09 18.71
CA LYS A 169 30.75 14.67 19.99
C LYS A 169 29.83 13.75 20.77
N LEU A 170 29.35 12.68 20.16
CA LEU A 170 28.55 11.67 20.86
C LEU A 170 29.42 10.88 21.86
N PRO A 171 28.82 10.32 22.92
CA PRO A 171 29.50 9.38 23.80
C PRO A 171 30.11 8.22 23.02
N GLU A 172 31.14 7.57 23.59
CA GLU A 172 31.76 6.40 22.97
C GLU A 172 30.75 5.31 22.63
N THR A 173 29.72 5.15 23.45
CA THR A 173 28.63 4.20 23.24
C THR A 173 27.27 4.88 23.41
N LEU A 174 26.39 4.72 22.43
CA LEU A 174 24.98 5.14 22.55
C LEU A 174 24.19 4.07 23.33
N PRO A 175 23.24 4.51 24.19
CA PRO A 175 22.39 3.58 24.93
C PRO A 175 21.66 2.62 23.99
N GLU A 176 21.66 1.33 24.31
CA GLU A 176 20.90 0.33 23.59
C GLU A 176 19.40 0.47 23.86
N THR A 177 18.60 0.17 22.88
CA THR A 177 17.13 0.27 22.92
C THR A 177 16.45 -1.09 22.76
N LEU A 178 17.18 -2.09 22.30
CA LEU A 178 16.71 -3.47 22.20
C LEU A 178 17.50 -4.37 23.16
N PRO A 179 16.83 -5.25 23.89
CA PRO A 179 17.51 -6.15 24.82
C PRO A 179 18.33 -7.24 24.09
N PRO A 180 19.34 -7.83 24.76
CA PRO A 180 20.23 -8.84 24.16
C PRO A 180 19.47 -10.04 23.60
N TYR A 181 18.40 -10.48 24.25
CA TYR A 181 17.58 -11.62 23.80
C TYR A 181 16.81 -11.36 22.48
N ILE A 182 16.81 -10.12 21.96
CA ILE A 182 16.33 -9.78 20.61
C ILE A 182 17.53 -9.62 19.66
N VAL A 183 18.57 -8.90 20.10
CA VAL A 183 19.71 -8.53 19.27
C VAL A 183 20.54 -9.73 18.85
N GLU A 184 20.85 -10.64 19.83
CA GLU A 184 21.74 -11.78 19.61
C GLU A 184 21.15 -12.84 18.65
N PRO A 185 19.91 -13.35 18.86
CA PRO A 185 19.34 -14.34 17.96
C PRO A 185 19.11 -13.86 16.54
N LEU A 186 18.90 -12.57 16.36
CA LEU A 186 18.70 -11.95 15.05
C LEU A 186 19.98 -11.43 14.41
N HIS A 187 21.12 -11.66 15.06
CA HIS A 187 22.45 -11.20 14.62
C HIS A 187 22.50 -9.72 14.27
N LEU A 188 21.78 -8.89 15.02
CA LEU A 188 21.75 -7.44 14.82
C LEU A 188 23.00 -6.80 15.45
N ILE A 189 23.54 -5.78 14.79
CA ILE A 189 24.61 -4.97 15.38
C ILE A 189 24.06 -4.06 16.49
N SER A 190 24.92 -3.55 17.38
CA SER A 190 24.54 -2.59 18.41
C SER A 190 24.01 -1.29 17.80
N ARG A 191 23.19 -0.59 18.57
CA ARG A 191 22.61 0.70 18.14
C ARG A 191 23.69 1.74 17.83
N ASP A 192 24.73 1.84 18.67
CA ASP A 192 25.85 2.74 18.44
C ASP A 192 26.55 2.45 17.10
N ARG A 193 26.88 1.18 16.87
CA ARG A 193 27.50 0.76 15.61
C ARG A 193 26.61 1.03 14.41
N ALA A 194 25.30 0.85 14.55
CA ALA A 194 24.35 1.11 13.47
C ALA A 194 24.31 2.59 13.08
N PHE A 195 24.25 3.52 14.06
CA PHE A 195 24.28 4.95 13.76
C PHE A 195 25.61 5.41 13.16
N ARG A 196 26.72 4.89 13.62
CA ARG A 196 28.03 5.23 13.02
C ARG A 196 28.15 4.69 11.60
N GLN A 197 27.75 3.45 11.37
CA GLN A 197 27.86 2.78 10.06
C GLN A 197 26.80 3.24 9.06
N ILE A 198 25.63 3.76 9.47
CA ILE A 198 24.66 4.31 8.52
C ILE A 198 25.15 5.62 7.90
N HIS A 199 25.90 6.43 8.66
CA HIS A 199 26.44 7.70 8.18
C HIS A 199 27.81 7.52 7.52
N TYR A 200 28.66 6.62 8.03
CA TYR A 200 30.02 6.38 7.54
C TYR A 200 30.35 4.88 7.42
N PRO A 201 29.68 4.16 6.52
CA PRO A 201 30.00 2.75 6.29
C PRO A 201 31.32 2.62 5.52
N LYS A 202 32.18 1.70 5.95
CA LYS A 202 33.44 1.36 5.23
C LYS A 202 33.16 0.41 4.06
N THR A 203 32.15 -0.44 4.21
CA THR A 203 31.78 -1.45 3.22
C THR A 203 30.27 -1.47 2.96
N ALA A 204 29.85 -2.03 1.83
CA ALA A 204 28.44 -2.27 1.53
C ALA A 204 27.76 -3.18 2.57
N ASN A 205 28.49 -4.15 3.13
CA ASN A 205 27.96 -5.03 4.17
C ASN A 205 27.68 -4.26 5.48
N GLU A 206 28.58 -3.38 5.91
CA GLU A 206 28.34 -2.53 7.09
C GLU A 206 27.09 -1.65 6.91
N MET A 207 26.94 -1.06 5.73
CA MET A 207 25.76 -0.27 5.39
C MET A 207 24.46 -1.11 5.47
N GLN A 208 24.50 -2.34 4.96
CA GLN A 208 23.32 -3.23 4.99
C GLN A 208 22.99 -3.66 6.41
N GLN A 209 23.98 -3.99 7.24
CA GLN A 209 23.78 -4.34 8.66
C GLN A 209 23.22 -3.15 9.45
N ALA A 210 23.72 -1.95 9.23
CA ALA A 210 23.22 -0.73 9.86
C ALA A 210 21.76 -0.46 9.45
N ARG A 211 21.45 -0.56 8.17
CA ARG A 211 20.07 -0.43 7.67
C ARG A 211 19.13 -1.48 8.28
N LEU A 212 19.54 -2.74 8.31
CA LEU A 212 18.74 -3.81 8.90
C LEU A 212 18.43 -3.51 10.37
N ARG A 213 19.44 -3.14 11.16
CA ARG A 213 19.28 -2.83 12.58
C ARG A 213 18.32 -1.67 12.83
N LEU A 214 18.46 -0.57 12.10
CA LEU A 214 17.65 0.63 12.28
C LEU A 214 16.23 0.42 11.77
N LYS A 215 16.05 -0.23 10.62
CA LYS A 215 14.72 -0.61 10.11
C LYS A 215 13.99 -1.56 11.03
N PHE A 216 14.69 -2.57 11.57
CA PHE A 216 14.10 -3.50 12.52
C PHE A 216 13.65 -2.78 13.79
N GLU A 217 14.48 -1.91 14.37
CA GLU A 217 14.11 -1.15 15.57
C GLU A 217 12.88 -0.29 15.34
N GLU A 218 12.83 0.46 14.25
CA GLU A 218 11.70 1.32 13.92
C GLU A 218 10.41 0.49 13.78
N LEU A 219 10.44 -0.56 12.99
CA LEU A 219 9.30 -1.45 12.76
C LEU A 219 8.89 -2.23 14.01
N PHE A 220 9.86 -2.63 14.84
CA PHE A 220 9.60 -3.34 16.08
C PHE A 220 8.78 -2.49 17.06
N TYR A 221 9.16 -1.23 17.27
CA TYR A 221 8.40 -0.36 18.16
C TYR A 221 7.03 0.01 17.61
N VAL A 222 6.88 0.11 16.30
CA VAL A 222 5.57 0.24 15.65
C VAL A 222 4.70 -0.98 15.96
N GLN A 223 5.21 -2.20 15.70
CA GLN A 223 4.46 -3.43 15.94
C GLN A 223 4.18 -3.66 17.44
N LEU A 224 5.13 -3.38 18.30
CA LEU A 224 4.95 -3.49 19.76
C LEU A 224 3.85 -2.56 20.26
N ASN A 225 3.77 -1.34 19.75
CA ASN A 225 2.70 -0.40 20.11
C ASN A 225 1.32 -0.86 19.63
N ILE A 226 1.23 -1.34 18.39
CA ILE A 226 0.00 -1.86 17.79
C ILE A 226 -0.50 -3.07 18.59
N LEU A 227 0.36 -4.05 18.82
CA LEU A 227 0.00 -5.28 19.55
C LEU A 227 -0.35 -5.02 21.01
N ARG A 228 0.32 -4.06 21.66
CA ARG A 228 -0.03 -3.63 23.00
C ARG A 228 -1.44 -3.06 23.04
N TYR A 229 -1.76 -2.15 22.11
CA TYR A 229 -3.10 -1.58 22.02
C TYR A 229 -4.17 -2.67 21.81
N ALA A 230 -3.92 -3.59 20.87
CA ALA A 230 -4.81 -4.72 20.62
C ALA A 230 -4.98 -5.61 21.88
N SER A 231 -3.88 -5.86 22.63
CA SER A 231 -3.91 -6.63 23.88
C SER A 231 -4.72 -5.92 24.99
N ASP A 232 -4.49 -4.62 25.15
CA ASP A 232 -5.23 -3.79 26.13
C ASP A 232 -6.73 -3.79 25.80
N HIS A 233 -7.08 -3.65 24.52
CA HIS A 233 -8.46 -3.69 24.05
C HIS A 233 -9.11 -5.05 24.32
N ARG A 234 -8.45 -6.17 23.97
CA ARG A 234 -8.93 -7.54 24.22
C ARG A 234 -9.13 -7.85 25.72
N ARG A 235 -8.36 -7.21 26.58
CA ARG A 235 -8.50 -7.37 28.05
C ARG A 235 -9.65 -6.53 28.61
N LYS A 236 -9.88 -5.36 28.05
CA LYS A 236 -10.91 -4.42 28.51
C LYS A 236 -12.32 -4.91 28.13
N TYR A 237 -12.46 -5.52 26.96
CA TYR A 237 -13.75 -5.93 26.44
C TYR A 237 -13.87 -7.44 26.42
N ARG A 238 -14.75 -7.98 27.28
CA ARG A 238 -15.16 -9.39 27.21
C ARG A 238 -16.12 -9.55 26.05
N GLY A 239 -15.93 -10.59 25.23
CA GLY A 239 -16.83 -10.97 24.15
C GLY A 239 -17.83 -12.04 24.62
N TYR A 240 -18.81 -12.30 23.77
CA TYR A 240 -19.67 -13.46 23.94
C TYR A 240 -18.88 -14.75 23.67
N MET A 241 -19.22 -15.83 24.35
CA MET A 241 -18.64 -17.14 24.11
C MET A 241 -19.63 -17.99 23.32
N PHE A 242 -19.31 -18.35 22.08
CA PHE A 242 -20.12 -19.25 21.28
C PHE A 242 -19.54 -20.65 21.37
N SER A 243 -20.11 -21.45 22.27
CA SER A 243 -19.63 -22.82 22.59
C SER A 243 -20.17 -23.87 21.63
N GLN A 244 -21.30 -23.61 20.97
CA GLN A 244 -22.02 -24.63 20.21
C GLN A 244 -21.93 -24.37 18.69
N VAL A 245 -21.84 -25.47 17.93
CA VAL A 245 -22.13 -25.53 16.51
C VAL A 245 -23.37 -26.42 16.39
N GLY A 246 -24.51 -25.78 16.23
CA GLY A 246 -25.78 -26.45 16.41
C GLY A 246 -26.50 -26.75 15.10
N ARG A 247 -27.86 -26.71 15.17
CA ARG A 247 -28.74 -27.12 14.06
C ARG A 247 -28.60 -26.27 12.82
N PHE A 248 -28.55 -24.94 12.93
CA PHE A 248 -28.54 -24.06 11.75
C PHE A 248 -27.28 -24.29 10.92
N PHE A 249 -26.11 -24.31 11.55
CA PHE A 249 -24.85 -24.57 10.87
C PHE A 249 -24.80 -25.96 10.23
N ASN A 250 -25.16 -27.01 11.00
CA ASN A 250 -25.08 -28.38 10.53
C ASN A 250 -26.06 -28.68 9.39
N THR A 251 -27.32 -28.19 9.48
CA THR A 251 -28.30 -28.33 8.41
C THR A 251 -27.81 -27.64 7.12
N PHE A 252 -27.30 -26.41 7.25
CA PHE A 252 -26.74 -25.69 6.12
C PHE A 252 -25.57 -26.46 5.48
N TYR A 253 -24.62 -26.88 6.30
CA TYR A 253 -23.41 -27.58 5.82
C TYR A 253 -23.70 -28.90 5.12
N THR A 254 -24.69 -29.67 5.61
CA THR A 254 -24.98 -31.02 5.10
C THR A 254 -26.01 -31.04 3.96
N GLN A 255 -26.94 -30.06 3.93
CA GLN A 255 -28.09 -30.11 3.03
C GLN A 255 -28.11 -28.98 1.98
N ASN A 256 -27.68 -27.78 2.36
CA ASN A 256 -27.82 -26.58 1.53
C ASN A 256 -26.55 -26.12 0.83
N LEU A 257 -25.37 -26.64 1.24
CA LEU A 257 -24.11 -26.22 0.64
C LEU A 257 -23.97 -26.83 -0.77
N PRO A 258 -23.99 -26.00 -1.85
CA PRO A 258 -24.07 -26.51 -3.22
C PRO A 258 -22.73 -27.05 -3.76
N PHE A 259 -21.63 -26.88 -3.02
CA PHE A 259 -20.28 -27.26 -3.42
C PHE A 259 -19.39 -27.52 -2.19
N GLN A 260 -18.27 -28.20 -2.40
CA GLN A 260 -17.30 -28.42 -1.35
C GLN A 260 -16.51 -27.14 -1.04
N LEU A 261 -16.31 -26.87 0.25
CA LEU A 261 -15.46 -25.77 0.69
C LEU A 261 -14.00 -26.04 0.32
N THR A 262 -13.30 -24.98 -0.09
CA THR A 262 -11.84 -25.02 -0.27
C THR A 262 -11.12 -25.20 1.07
N ASN A 263 -9.86 -25.62 1.03
CA ASN A 263 -9.06 -25.76 2.25
C ASN A 263 -8.86 -24.41 2.94
N ALA A 264 -8.69 -23.33 2.19
CA ALA A 264 -8.59 -21.98 2.70
C ALA A 264 -9.88 -21.56 3.45
N GLN A 265 -11.06 -21.80 2.86
CA GLN A 265 -12.34 -21.52 3.52
C GLN A 265 -12.51 -22.31 4.80
N LYS A 266 -12.20 -23.61 4.80
CA LYS A 266 -12.24 -24.47 6.00
C LYS A 266 -11.28 -23.99 7.09
N ARG A 267 -10.07 -23.55 6.71
CA ARG A 267 -9.09 -22.97 7.63
C ARG A 267 -9.64 -21.72 8.29
N VAL A 268 -10.14 -20.79 7.51
CA VAL A 268 -10.68 -19.51 8.00
C VAL A 268 -11.89 -19.69 8.91
N ILE A 269 -12.81 -20.60 8.57
CA ILE A 269 -13.96 -20.92 9.44
C ILE A 269 -13.50 -21.46 10.80
N ARG A 270 -12.44 -22.30 10.82
CA ARG A 270 -11.87 -22.80 12.10
C ARG A 270 -11.24 -21.67 12.91
N GLU A 271 -10.52 -20.75 12.27
CA GLU A 271 -9.94 -19.57 12.93
C GLU A 271 -11.03 -18.71 13.57
N ILE A 272 -12.07 -18.36 12.82
CA ILE A 272 -13.22 -17.58 13.30
C ILE A 272 -13.92 -18.30 14.46
N ARG A 273 -14.15 -19.61 14.33
CA ARG A 273 -14.77 -20.40 15.39
C ARG A 273 -13.92 -20.43 16.67
N ALA A 274 -12.60 -20.56 16.54
CA ALA A 274 -11.70 -20.52 17.69
C ALA A 274 -11.77 -19.20 18.44
N ASP A 275 -11.82 -18.07 17.69
CA ASP A 275 -11.97 -16.74 18.30
C ASP A 275 -13.31 -16.59 19.03
N MET A 276 -14.42 -16.96 18.39
CA MET A 276 -15.77 -16.88 18.99
C MET A 276 -15.93 -17.78 20.22
N HIS A 277 -15.16 -18.86 20.29
CA HIS A 277 -15.16 -19.76 21.47
C HIS A 277 -14.30 -19.23 22.62
N SER A 278 -13.40 -18.30 22.38
CA SER A 278 -12.40 -17.83 23.36
C SER A 278 -12.97 -16.99 24.51
N GLY A 279 -14.23 -16.53 24.42
CA GLY A 279 -14.83 -15.59 25.37
C GLY A 279 -14.27 -14.17 25.28
N ARG A 280 -13.48 -13.87 24.25
CA ARG A 280 -12.97 -12.54 23.91
C ARG A 280 -13.67 -12.02 22.68
N GLN A 281 -13.80 -10.71 22.56
CA GLN A 281 -14.34 -10.12 21.33
C GLN A 281 -13.44 -10.47 20.15
N MET A 282 -13.99 -11.12 19.13
CA MET A 282 -13.31 -11.28 17.85
C MET A 282 -13.38 -9.97 17.05
N ASN A 283 -12.26 -9.53 16.54
CA ASN A 283 -12.18 -8.44 15.57
C ASN A 283 -11.25 -8.90 14.44
N ARG A 284 -11.82 -9.38 13.32
CA ARG A 284 -11.07 -10.10 12.28
C ARG A 284 -11.31 -9.54 10.89
N LEU A 285 -10.23 -9.35 10.14
CA LEU A 285 -10.24 -8.98 8.72
C LEU A 285 -10.17 -10.24 7.85
N LEU A 286 -11.20 -10.47 7.07
CA LEU A 286 -11.27 -11.52 6.07
C LEU A 286 -10.92 -10.95 4.68
N GLN A 287 -9.78 -11.35 4.18
CA GLN A 287 -9.31 -10.96 2.85
C GLN A 287 -9.45 -12.11 1.85
N GLY A 288 -9.71 -11.78 0.61
CA GLY A 288 -9.72 -12.74 -0.48
C GLY A 288 -10.16 -12.07 -1.76
N ASP A 289 -9.79 -12.64 -2.87
CA ASP A 289 -10.15 -12.14 -4.18
C ASP A 289 -11.66 -12.05 -4.40
N VAL A 290 -12.08 -11.32 -5.42
CA VAL A 290 -13.49 -11.27 -5.82
C VAL A 290 -13.95 -12.69 -6.19
N GLY A 291 -15.02 -13.15 -5.52
CA GLY A 291 -15.58 -14.48 -5.74
C GLY A 291 -14.82 -15.62 -5.04
N SER A 292 -13.94 -15.35 -4.08
CA SER A 292 -13.29 -16.37 -3.23
C SER A 292 -14.24 -17.02 -2.20
N GLY A 293 -15.49 -16.54 -2.11
CA GLY A 293 -16.50 -17.08 -1.20
C GLY A 293 -16.51 -16.46 0.21
N LYS A 294 -16.05 -15.22 0.36
CA LYS A 294 -16.08 -14.48 1.64
C LYS A 294 -17.49 -14.45 2.26
N THR A 295 -18.51 -14.15 1.43
CA THR A 295 -19.91 -14.11 1.88
C THR A 295 -20.38 -15.44 2.46
N LEU A 296 -19.93 -16.57 1.89
CA LEU A 296 -20.25 -17.90 2.40
C LEU A 296 -19.62 -18.12 3.79
N VAL A 297 -18.34 -17.77 3.96
CA VAL A 297 -17.65 -17.86 5.25
C VAL A 297 -18.35 -16.96 6.29
N ALA A 298 -18.76 -15.76 5.92
CA ALA A 298 -19.52 -14.85 6.79
C ALA A 298 -20.87 -15.46 7.18
N LEU A 299 -21.61 -16.04 6.22
CA LEU A 299 -22.90 -16.71 6.49
C LEU A 299 -22.71 -17.87 7.48
N MET A 300 -21.74 -18.75 7.25
CA MET A 300 -21.47 -19.86 8.16
C MET A 300 -21.10 -19.37 9.57
N SER A 301 -20.39 -18.26 9.67
CA SER A 301 -20.08 -17.64 10.96
C SER A 301 -21.32 -17.03 11.64
N MET A 302 -22.22 -16.41 10.88
CA MET A 302 -23.50 -15.93 11.39
C MET A 302 -24.38 -17.09 11.90
N LEU A 303 -24.39 -18.24 11.21
CA LEU A 303 -25.15 -19.41 11.66
C LEU A 303 -24.64 -19.96 13.00
N ILE A 304 -23.33 -19.90 13.27
CA ILE A 304 -22.79 -20.24 14.59
C ILE A 304 -23.34 -19.28 15.66
N ALA A 305 -23.45 -17.98 15.36
CA ALA A 305 -24.04 -17.04 16.32
C ALA A 305 -25.53 -17.35 16.60
N LEU A 306 -26.30 -17.68 15.55
CA LEU A 306 -27.69 -18.10 15.70
C LEU A 306 -27.84 -19.37 16.54
N ASP A 307 -26.97 -20.36 16.34
CA ASP A 307 -26.93 -21.61 17.13
C ASP A 307 -26.69 -21.35 18.62
N ASN A 308 -26.10 -20.21 18.99
CA ASN A 308 -25.87 -19.78 20.37
C ASN A 308 -26.94 -18.78 20.86
N GLY A 309 -28.04 -18.61 20.12
CA GLY A 309 -29.18 -17.76 20.52
C GLY A 309 -28.92 -16.26 20.36
N PHE A 310 -28.00 -15.86 19.48
CA PHE A 310 -27.71 -14.46 19.17
C PHE A 310 -28.20 -14.08 17.77
N GLN A 311 -28.44 -12.80 17.57
CA GLN A 311 -28.74 -12.22 16.27
C GLN A 311 -27.45 -11.85 15.56
N ALA A 312 -27.49 -11.83 14.22
CA ALA A 312 -26.39 -11.40 13.37
C ALA A 312 -26.79 -10.24 12.47
N CYS A 313 -25.80 -9.45 12.06
CA CYS A 313 -26.00 -8.34 11.14
C CYS A 313 -24.93 -8.36 10.06
N ILE A 314 -25.30 -8.03 8.80
CA ILE A 314 -24.37 -7.74 7.72
C ILE A 314 -24.60 -6.34 7.18
N MET A 315 -23.55 -5.55 7.14
CA MET A 315 -23.54 -4.20 6.62
C MET A 315 -22.88 -4.16 5.26
N ALA A 316 -23.57 -3.59 4.29
CA ALA A 316 -23.07 -3.33 2.94
C ALA A 316 -22.95 -1.82 2.68
N PRO A 317 -22.00 -1.38 1.83
CA PRO A 317 -21.80 0.04 1.57
C PRO A 317 -22.90 0.68 0.71
N THR A 318 -23.68 -0.12 -0.02
CA THR A 318 -24.75 0.35 -0.91
C THR A 318 -26.01 -0.50 -0.80
N GLU A 319 -27.15 0.07 -1.18
CA GLU A 319 -28.44 -0.63 -1.18
C GLU A 319 -28.44 -1.85 -2.11
N ILE A 320 -27.89 -1.71 -3.31
CA ILE A 320 -27.78 -2.80 -4.29
C ILE A 320 -27.00 -4.00 -3.71
N LEU A 321 -25.90 -3.74 -3.02
CA LEU A 321 -25.13 -4.81 -2.36
C LEU A 321 -25.89 -5.43 -1.20
N ALA A 322 -26.61 -4.64 -0.42
CA ALA A 322 -27.45 -5.15 0.66
C ALA A 322 -28.56 -6.07 0.11
N GLU A 323 -29.23 -5.71 -0.98
CA GLU A 323 -30.21 -6.53 -1.65
C GLU A 323 -29.63 -7.82 -2.23
N GLN A 324 -28.44 -7.75 -2.81
CA GLN A 324 -27.72 -8.94 -3.29
C GLN A 324 -27.35 -9.89 -2.15
N HIS A 325 -26.85 -9.36 -1.04
CA HIS A 325 -26.58 -10.18 0.14
C HIS A 325 -27.86 -10.84 0.67
N LEU A 326 -28.97 -10.08 0.74
CA LEU A 326 -30.25 -10.62 1.15
C LEU A 326 -30.70 -11.77 0.26
N THR A 327 -30.67 -11.58 -1.07
CA THR A 327 -31.07 -12.58 -2.06
C THR A 327 -30.21 -13.84 -1.95
N THR A 328 -28.90 -13.67 -1.96
CA THR A 328 -27.92 -14.77 -1.86
C THR A 328 -28.07 -15.55 -0.54
N ILE A 329 -28.26 -14.86 0.58
CA ILE A 329 -28.41 -15.51 1.89
C ILE A 329 -29.75 -16.26 1.95
N LYS A 330 -30.85 -15.69 1.42
CA LYS A 330 -32.16 -16.37 1.35
C LYS A 330 -32.09 -17.62 0.48
N GLU A 331 -31.42 -17.58 -0.64
CA GLU A 331 -31.21 -18.74 -1.51
C GLU A 331 -30.45 -19.84 -0.80
N PHE A 332 -29.35 -19.51 -0.14
CA PHE A 332 -28.58 -20.46 0.64
C PHE A 332 -29.33 -21.07 1.81
N LEU A 333 -30.17 -20.31 2.48
CA LEU A 333 -30.93 -20.74 3.65
C LEU A 333 -32.33 -21.26 3.32
N HIS A 334 -32.62 -21.53 2.05
CA HIS A 334 -33.92 -22.10 1.64
C HIS A 334 -34.22 -23.39 2.44
N GLY A 335 -35.42 -23.44 3.04
CA GLY A 335 -35.84 -24.58 3.87
C GLY A 335 -35.28 -24.58 5.30
N ILE A 336 -34.46 -23.62 5.70
CA ILE A 336 -34.00 -23.42 7.07
C ILE A 336 -34.82 -22.29 7.70
N ASP A 337 -35.35 -22.51 8.90
CA ASP A 337 -36.20 -21.53 9.59
C ASP A 337 -35.37 -20.39 10.20
N VAL A 338 -34.85 -19.52 9.31
CA VAL A 338 -34.11 -18.30 9.66
C VAL A 338 -34.78 -17.10 9.03
N ARG A 339 -35.28 -16.20 9.86
CA ARG A 339 -35.88 -14.94 9.39
C ARG A 339 -34.83 -13.88 9.11
N ILE A 340 -34.79 -13.41 7.84
CA ILE A 340 -33.83 -12.44 7.33
C ILE A 340 -34.60 -11.22 6.83
N GLU A 341 -34.19 -10.02 7.27
CA GLU A 341 -34.84 -8.77 6.90
C GLU A 341 -33.82 -7.77 6.34
N LEU A 342 -34.33 -6.83 5.50
CA LEU A 342 -33.54 -5.75 4.91
C LEU A 342 -33.84 -4.43 5.60
N LEU A 343 -32.83 -3.63 5.88
CA LEU A 343 -32.97 -2.27 6.39
C LEU A 343 -32.01 -1.31 5.67
N THR A 344 -32.57 -0.54 4.74
CA THR A 344 -31.87 0.50 3.97
C THR A 344 -32.63 1.82 4.05
N GLY A 345 -32.10 2.87 3.45
CA GLY A 345 -32.74 4.19 3.42
C GLY A 345 -34.12 4.22 2.73
N VAL A 346 -34.39 3.29 1.80
CA VAL A 346 -35.65 3.19 1.10
C VAL A 346 -36.72 2.44 1.90
N VAL A 347 -36.37 1.67 2.92
CA VAL A 347 -37.32 0.97 3.78
C VAL A 347 -37.93 1.95 4.78
N GLN A 348 -39.17 2.34 4.55
CA GLN A 348 -39.87 3.38 5.33
C GLN A 348 -41.23 2.91 5.85
N GLY A 349 -41.87 3.74 6.67
CA GLY A 349 -43.22 3.56 7.14
C GLY A 349 -43.45 2.27 7.93
N LYS A 350 -44.60 1.62 7.70
CA LYS A 350 -45.04 0.42 8.42
C LYS A 350 -44.01 -0.73 8.31
N ARG A 351 -43.43 -0.94 7.15
CA ARG A 351 -42.44 -2.00 6.92
C ARG A 351 -41.21 -1.82 7.80
N ARG A 352 -40.70 -0.59 7.91
CA ARG A 352 -39.59 -0.27 8.81
C ARG A 352 -39.90 -0.59 10.26
N GLN A 353 -41.15 -0.20 10.71
CA GLN A 353 -41.59 -0.49 12.09
C GLN A 353 -41.64 -2.00 12.36
N GLU A 354 -42.17 -2.80 11.42
CA GLU A 354 -42.21 -4.25 11.53
C GLU A 354 -40.82 -4.88 11.67
N VAL A 355 -39.85 -4.39 10.87
CA VAL A 355 -38.45 -4.87 10.96
C VAL A 355 -37.86 -4.50 12.33
N LEU A 356 -38.01 -3.25 12.77
CA LEU A 356 -37.49 -2.79 14.07
C LEU A 356 -38.10 -3.56 15.24
N ALA A 357 -39.44 -3.76 15.22
CA ALA A 357 -40.10 -4.57 16.25
C ALA A 357 -39.63 -6.03 16.25
N GLY A 358 -39.43 -6.62 15.06
CA GLY A 358 -38.91 -7.98 14.93
C GLY A 358 -37.47 -8.12 15.43
N LEU A 359 -36.64 -7.09 15.28
CA LEU A 359 -35.27 -7.07 15.84
C LEU A 359 -35.30 -6.97 17.37
N ALA A 360 -36.09 -6.07 17.93
CA ALA A 360 -36.18 -5.85 19.37
C ALA A 360 -36.79 -7.07 20.11
N THR A 361 -37.63 -7.86 19.45
CA THR A 361 -38.21 -9.09 20.01
C THR A 361 -37.34 -10.36 19.76
N GLY A 362 -36.29 -10.27 18.94
CA GLY A 362 -35.47 -11.42 18.57
C GLY A 362 -36.06 -12.30 17.44
N ASN A 363 -37.23 -11.94 16.89
CA ASN A 363 -37.87 -12.69 15.81
C ASN A 363 -37.14 -12.55 14.47
N VAL A 364 -36.35 -11.48 14.27
CA VAL A 364 -35.47 -11.34 13.12
C VAL A 364 -34.09 -11.85 13.52
N HIS A 365 -33.61 -12.89 12.85
CA HIS A 365 -32.36 -13.56 13.16
C HIS A 365 -31.16 -12.89 12.51
N ILE A 366 -31.30 -12.49 11.22
CA ILE A 366 -30.24 -11.83 10.46
C ILE A 366 -30.79 -10.53 9.89
N LEU A 367 -30.10 -9.42 10.15
CA LEU A 367 -30.37 -8.13 9.52
C LEU A 367 -29.35 -7.88 8.43
N VAL A 368 -29.82 -7.58 7.22
CA VAL A 368 -28.99 -7.09 6.12
C VAL A 368 -29.28 -5.61 5.92
N GLY A 369 -28.27 -4.76 5.80
CA GLY A 369 -28.55 -3.34 5.57
C GLY A 369 -27.34 -2.51 5.24
N THR A 370 -27.59 -1.19 5.13
CA THR A 370 -26.56 -0.18 4.90
C THR A 370 -26.25 0.55 6.22
N HIS A 371 -25.74 1.79 6.13
CA HIS A 371 -25.54 2.64 7.31
C HIS A 371 -26.80 2.84 8.18
N ALA A 372 -28.00 2.59 7.63
CA ALA A 372 -29.26 2.62 8.40
C ALA A 372 -29.26 1.68 9.62
N VAL A 373 -28.46 0.62 9.60
CA VAL A 373 -28.31 -0.32 10.73
C VAL A 373 -27.66 0.33 11.96
N ILE A 374 -26.85 1.37 11.76
CA ILE A 374 -26.13 2.06 12.83
C ILE A 374 -27.00 3.10 13.55
N GLU A 375 -28.16 3.46 12.98
CA GLU A 375 -29.07 4.45 13.57
C GLU A 375 -29.50 4.05 14.99
N ASP A 376 -29.65 5.02 15.88
CA ASP A 376 -29.96 4.78 17.30
C ASP A 376 -31.34 4.13 17.49
N THR A 377 -32.25 4.28 16.52
CA THR A 377 -33.56 3.64 16.49
C THR A 377 -33.52 2.13 16.28
N VAL A 378 -32.41 1.60 15.78
CA VAL A 378 -32.22 0.16 15.55
C VAL A 378 -31.73 -0.50 16.82
N GLN A 379 -32.56 -1.29 17.46
CA GLN A 379 -32.23 -2.03 18.67
C GLN A 379 -32.39 -3.53 18.43
N PHE A 380 -31.39 -4.29 18.86
CA PHE A 380 -31.37 -5.75 18.78
C PHE A 380 -31.69 -6.32 20.15
N ALA A 381 -32.40 -7.43 20.19
CA ALA A 381 -32.62 -8.17 21.43
C ALA A 381 -31.27 -8.74 21.96
N ARG A 382 -30.45 -9.34 21.09
CA ARG A 382 -29.16 -9.95 21.45
C ARG A 382 -28.22 -9.98 20.24
N LEU A 383 -27.62 -8.86 19.87
CA LEU A 383 -26.65 -8.83 18.78
C LEU A 383 -25.33 -9.47 19.20
N GLY A 384 -24.92 -10.55 18.55
CA GLY A 384 -23.69 -11.27 18.89
C GLY A 384 -22.63 -11.28 17.77
N PHE A 385 -23.02 -11.07 16.51
CA PHE A 385 -22.12 -11.14 15.37
C PHE A 385 -22.43 -10.07 14.33
N VAL A 386 -21.39 -9.36 13.88
CA VAL A 386 -21.50 -8.31 12.87
C VAL A 386 -20.53 -8.58 11.74
N VAL A 387 -21.02 -8.49 10.51
CA VAL A 387 -20.21 -8.52 9.28
C VAL A 387 -20.22 -7.13 8.67
N VAL A 388 -19.05 -6.61 8.33
CA VAL A 388 -18.87 -5.34 7.62
C VAL A 388 -18.24 -5.63 6.26
N ASP A 389 -18.97 -5.41 5.18
CA ASP A 389 -18.45 -5.61 3.82
C ASP A 389 -17.83 -4.33 3.27
N GLU A 390 -16.67 -4.45 2.59
CA GLU A 390 -15.90 -3.34 2.01
C GLU A 390 -15.55 -2.22 3.02
N GLN A 391 -14.76 -2.58 4.02
CA GLN A 391 -14.38 -1.73 5.16
C GLN A 391 -13.92 -0.32 4.80
N HIS A 392 -13.21 -0.14 3.68
CA HIS A 392 -12.66 1.15 3.28
C HIS A 392 -13.72 2.25 3.11
N ARG A 393 -15.00 1.89 3.11
CA ARG A 393 -16.14 2.82 3.03
C ARG A 393 -16.80 3.12 4.38
N PHE A 394 -16.35 2.48 5.47
CA PHE A 394 -16.89 2.70 6.82
C PHE A 394 -15.82 3.25 7.77
N GLY A 395 -16.08 4.41 8.35
CA GLY A 395 -15.17 5.05 9.31
C GLY A 395 -15.12 4.35 10.68
N VAL A 396 -14.04 4.57 11.44
CA VAL A 396 -13.84 4.03 12.81
C VAL A 396 -14.99 4.40 13.75
N ALA A 397 -15.51 5.64 13.66
CA ALA A 397 -16.63 6.11 14.47
C ALA A 397 -17.95 5.34 14.21
N GLN A 398 -18.15 4.85 12.99
CA GLN A 398 -19.34 4.07 12.66
C GLN A 398 -19.27 2.64 13.25
N ARG A 399 -18.08 2.05 13.30
CA ARG A 399 -17.89 0.75 13.96
C ARG A 399 -18.10 0.85 15.47
N ALA A 400 -17.61 1.91 16.09
CA ALA A 400 -17.80 2.14 17.53
C ALA A 400 -19.30 2.22 17.93
N LYS A 401 -20.15 2.78 17.08
CA LYS A 401 -21.61 2.80 17.29
C LYS A 401 -22.26 1.40 17.25
N LEU A 402 -21.72 0.46 16.48
CA LEU A 402 -22.20 -0.94 16.50
C LEU A 402 -21.89 -1.63 17.81
N TRP A 403 -20.76 -1.31 18.43
CA TRP A 403 -20.38 -1.90 19.73
C TRP A 403 -21.31 -1.46 20.87
N SER A 404 -21.84 -0.23 20.80
CA SER A 404 -22.76 0.30 21.80
C SER A 404 -24.19 -0.26 21.72
N LYS A 405 -24.50 -1.12 20.72
CA LYS A 405 -25.83 -1.70 20.52
C LYS A 405 -26.07 -3.01 21.31
N SER A 406 -25.12 -3.43 22.11
CA SER A 406 -25.18 -4.67 22.91
C SER A 406 -24.47 -4.48 24.23
N ASP A 407 -24.91 -5.20 25.28
CA ASP A 407 -24.31 -5.12 26.62
C ASP A 407 -22.80 -5.50 26.61
N ASN A 408 -22.47 -6.54 25.83
CA ASN A 408 -21.09 -6.89 25.47
C ASN A 408 -20.88 -6.62 23.99
N PRO A 409 -19.68 -6.15 23.58
CA PRO A 409 -19.42 -5.90 22.16
C PRO A 409 -19.56 -7.18 21.34
N PRO A 410 -20.29 -7.15 20.21
CA PRO A 410 -20.43 -8.28 19.31
C PRO A 410 -19.09 -8.67 18.68
N HIS A 411 -18.98 -9.90 18.21
CA HIS A 411 -17.88 -10.31 17.33
C HIS A 411 -17.99 -9.58 16.00
N VAL A 412 -16.88 -9.10 15.45
CA VAL A 412 -16.84 -8.35 14.21
C VAL A 412 -15.99 -9.06 13.17
N LEU A 413 -16.57 -9.32 12.01
CA LEU A 413 -15.89 -9.81 10.82
C LEU A 413 -15.92 -8.73 9.75
N VAL A 414 -14.78 -8.21 9.44
CA VAL A 414 -14.62 -7.22 8.37
C VAL A 414 -14.19 -7.94 7.10
N MET A 415 -14.86 -7.67 5.97
CA MET A 415 -14.50 -8.26 4.69
C MET A 415 -13.97 -7.21 3.73
N THR A 416 -13.01 -7.58 2.90
CA THR A 416 -12.57 -6.77 1.76
C THR A 416 -12.31 -7.64 0.54
N ALA A 417 -12.74 -7.12 -0.63
CA ALA A 417 -12.44 -7.73 -1.92
C ALA A 417 -11.14 -7.19 -2.54
N THR A 418 -10.57 -6.14 -1.97
CA THR A 418 -9.23 -5.69 -2.34
C THR A 418 -8.20 -6.47 -1.56
N PRO A 419 -7.40 -7.32 -2.21
CA PRO A 419 -6.25 -7.91 -1.54
C PRO A 419 -5.31 -6.80 -1.06
N ILE A 420 -5.00 -6.81 0.22
CA ILE A 420 -4.03 -5.90 0.83
C ILE A 420 -2.82 -6.76 1.17
N PRO A 421 -1.59 -6.36 0.79
CA PRO A 421 -0.41 -7.10 1.18
C PRO A 421 -0.42 -7.42 2.68
N ARG A 422 -0.15 -8.66 3.03
CA ARG A 422 -0.29 -9.15 4.41
C ARG A 422 0.47 -8.29 5.42
N THR A 423 1.66 -7.85 5.05
CA THR A 423 2.51 -6.98 5.86
C THR A 423 1.90 -5.60 6.08
N LEU A 424 1.28 -5.04 5.05
CA LEU A 424 0.58 -3.76 5.15
C LEU A 424 -0.70 -3.90 6.00
N ALA A 425 -1.46 -4.99 5.82
CA ALA A 425 -2.65 -5.28 6.61
C ALA A 425 -2.32 -5.42 8.11
N MET A 426 -1.24 -6.14 8.45
CA MET A 426 -0.77 -6.29 9.83
C MET A 426 -0.31 -4.99 10.49
N THR A 427 0.02 -3.98 9.67
CA THR A 427 0.50 -2.69 10.16
C THR A 427 -0.63 -1.67 10.24
N ILE A 428 -1.47 -1.58 9.20
CA ILE A 428 -2.58 -0.60 9.13
C ILE A 428 -3.77 -1.04 10.00
N TYR A 429 -4.06 -2.34 10.00
CA TYR A 429 -5.19 -2.93 10.74
C TYR A 429 -4.68 -3.80 11.89
N GLY A 430 -3.70 -3.30 12.64
CA GLY A 430 -2.99 -4.09 13.65
C GLY A 430 -3.83 -4.51 14.84
N ASP A 431 -5.01 -3.93 15.02
CA ASP A 431 -6.06 -4.33 15.95
C ASP A 431 -6.93 -5.49 15.43
N LEU A 432 -6.86 -5.79 14.12
CA LEU A 432 -7.58 -6.89 13.49
C LEU A 432 -6.68 -8.13 13.33
N ASP A 433 -7.21 -9.29 13.68
CA ASP A 433 -6.64 -10.56 13.25
C ASP A 433 -6.94 -10.77 11.77
N VAL A 434 -5.96 -11.23 10.99
CA VAL A 434 -6.09 -11.32 9.53
C VAL A 434 -6.25 -12.79 9.11
N SER A 435 -7.33 -13.08 8.39
CA SER A 435 -7.54 -14.33 7.66
C SER A 435 -7.56 -14.11 6.16
N VAL A 436 -6.96 -15.02 5.41
CA VAL A 436 -6.83 -14.92 3.97
C VAL A 436 -7.46 -16.14 3.30
N ILE A 437 -8.34 -15.91 2.31
CA ILE A 437 -8.81 -16.94 1.38
C ILE A 437 -7.97 -16.80 0.10
N ASP A 438 -6.95 -17.62 0.00
CA ASP A 438 -5.95 -17.66 -1.08
C ASP A 438 -6.25 -18.74 -2.14
N GLU A 439 -7.43 -19.33 -2.08
CA GLU A 439 -7.91 -20.32 -3.05
C GLU A 439 -9.22 -19.85 -3.68
N LEU A 440 -9.36 -20.10 -4.99
CA LEU A 440 -10.63 -19.88 -5.70
C LEU A 440 -11.50 -21.14 -5.60
N PRO A 441 -12.84 -20.98 -5.58
CA PRO A 441 -13.76 -22.12 -5.61
C PRO A 441 -13.54 -23.01 -6.84
N PRO A 442 -13.73 -24.34 -6.72
CA PRO A 442 -13.56 -25.27 -7.84
C PRO A 442 -14.52 -24.93 -8.99
N GLY A 443 -14.07 -25.17 -10.21
CA GLY A 443 -14.85 -24.92 -11.44
C GLY A 443 -14.74 -23.52 -12.02
N ARG A 444 -14.10 -22.57 -11.34
CA ARG A 444 -13.86 -21.23 -11.88
C ARG A 444 -12.66 -21.23 -12.83
N LYS A 445 -12.85 -20.71 -14.05
CA LYS A 445 -11.77 -20.55 -15.03
C LYS A 445 -10.99 -19.26 -14.76
N PRO A 446 -9.67 -19.26 -14.89
CA PRO A 446 -8.87 -18.04 -14.84
C PRO A 446 -9.30 -17.05 -15.92
N ILE A 447 -9.37 -15.76 -15.55
CA ILE A 447 -9.68 -14.70 -16.52
C ILE A 447 -8.46 -14.47 -17.39
N GLN A 448 -8.62 -14.52 -18.71
CA GLN A 448 -7.56 -14.17 -19.64
C GLN A 448 -7.45 -12.66 -19.77
N THR A 449 -6.34 -12.09 -19.29
CA THR A 449 -6.06 -10.67 -19.44
C THR A 449 -5.22 -10.45 -20.70
N ILE A 450 -5.67 -9.56 -21.58
CA ILE A 450 -5.08 -9.30 -22.89
C ILE A 450 -4.77 -7.80 -23.00
N HIS A 451 -3.54 -7.45 -23.34
CA HIS A 451 -3.16 -6.08 -23.64
C HIS A 451 -3.34 -5.80 -25.14
N LYS A 452 -3.97 -4.69 -25.50
CA LYS A 452 -4.11 -4.19 -26.87
C LYS A 452 -3.78 -2.70 -26.92
N TYR A 453 -3.26 -2.26 -28.05
CA TYR A 453 -3.07 -0.85 -28.31
C TYR A 453 -4.31 -0.24 -28.97
N ASP A 454 -4.50 1.07 -28.81
CA ASP A 454 -5.56 1.87 -29.46
C ASP A 454 -5.61 1.72 -30.98
N THR A 455 -4.48 1.41 -31.61
CA THR A 455 -4.39 1.10 -33.05
C THR A 455 -5.04 -0.23 -33.43
N GLN A 456 -5.39 -1.08 -32.47
CA GLN A 456 -5.96 -2.41 -32.68
C GLN A 456 -7.48 -2.49 -32.42
N MET A 457 -8.18 -1.34 -32.36
CA MET A 457 -9.61 -1.28 -32.03
C MET A 457 -10.50 -2.07 -32.99
N ALA A 458 -10.18 -2.14 -34.26
CA ALA A 458 -10.98 -2.90 -35.24
C ALA A 458 -11.04 -4.40 -34.86
N SER A 459 -9.92 -5.01 -34.51
CA SER A 459 -9.88 -6.42 -34.09
C SER A 459 -10.57 -6.63 -32.73
N LEU A 460 -10.52 -5.64 -31.85
CA LEU A 460 -11.24 -5.66 -30.58
C LEU A 460 -12.74 -5.68 -30.81
N TYR A 461 -13.26 -4.79 -31.66
CA TYR A 461 -14.70 -4.71 -31.96
C TYR A 461 -15.23 -5.99 -32.59
N GLN A 462 -14.45 -6.65 -33.46
CA GLN A 462 -14.82 -7.96 -34.00
C GLN A 462 -14.92 -9.01 -32.90
N GLY A 463 -13.95 -9.06 -31.97
CA GLY A 463 -13.97 -9.98 -30.84
C GLY A 463 -15.17 -9.74 -29.90
N ILE A 464 -15.49 -8.49 -29.60
CA ILE A 464 -16.69 -8.10 -28.82
C ILE A 464 -17.95 -8.61 -29.50
N ARG A 465 -18.11 -8.36 -30.82
CA ARG A 465 -19.27 -8.78 -31.62
C ARG A 465 -19.46 -10.31 -31.57
N GLN A 466 -18.38 -11.08 -31.71
CA GLN A 466 -18.42 -12.52 -31.61
C GLN A 466 -18.90 -13.00 -30.24
N GLN A 467 -18.42 -12.38 -29.16
CA GLN A 467 -18.85 -12.76 -27.80
C GLN A 467 -20.33 -12.44 -27.57
N ILE A 468 -20.83 -11.31 -28.06
CA ILE A 468 -22.25 -10.95 -27.91
C ILE A 468 -23.13 -11.87 -28.74
N LEU A 469 -22.72 -12.25 -29.94
CA LEU A 469 -23.44 -13.23 -30.79
C LEU A 469 -23.51 -14.63 -30.16
N GLN A 470 -22.55 -14.96 -29.27
CA GLN A 470 -22.60 -16.19 -28.45
C GLN A 470 -23.50 -16.04 -27.20
N GLY A 471 -24.25 -14.93 -27.08
CA GLY A 471 -25.14 -14.65 -25.96
C GLY A 471 -24.46 -14.04 -24.75
N ARG A 472 -23.21 -13.55 -24.85
CA ARG A 472 -22.46 -12.94 -23.73
C ARG A 472 -22.73 -11.46 -23.61
N GLN A 473 -22.48 -10.94 -22.40
CA GLN A 473 -22.56 -9.51 -22.13
C GLN A 473 -21.16 -8.91 -21.89
N VAL A 474 -21.02 -7.63 -22.19
CA VAL A 474 -19.75 -6.92 -22.23
C VAL A 474 -19.80 -5.65 -21.40
N TYR A 475 -18.78 -5.45 -20.55
CA TYR A 475 -18.49 -4.18 -19.90
C TYR A 475 -17.47 -3.39 -20.73
N ILE A 476 -17.70 -2.10 -20.94
CA ILE A 476 -16.73 -1.16 -21.52
C ILE A 476 -16.55 0.01 -20.54
N VAL A 477 -15.34 0.16 -20.02
CA VAL A 477 -15.03 1.12 -18.95
C VAL A 477 -14.12 2.24 -19.47
N PHE A 478 -14.54 3.47 -19.24
CA PHE A 478 -13.78 4.69 -19.52
C PHE A 478 -13.12 5.23 -18.24
N PRO A 479 -11.90 5.78 -18.30
CA PRO A 479 -11.25 6.38 -17.14
C PRO A 479 -11.94 7.67 -16.71
N LEU A 480 -11.83 8.01 -15.41
CA LEU A 480 -12.12 9.35 -14.89
C LEU A 480 -10.86 10.20 -14.94
N ILE A 481 -10.97 11.44 -15.41
CA ILE A 481 -9.89 12.43 -15.42
C ILE A 481 -10.06 13.30 -14.18
N LYS A 482 -9.17 13.19 -13.21
CA LYS A 482 -9.27 13.88 -11.90
C LYS A 482 -9.38 15.42 -11.99
N GLU A 483 -8.97 16.02 -13.12
CA GLU A 483 -8.87 17.47 -13.27
C GLU A 483 -10.18 18.15 -13.72
N SER A 484 -11.15 17.44 -14.31
CA SER A 484 -12.43 18.01 -14.70
C SER A 484 -13.51 16.95 -14.92
N GLU A 485 -14.42 16.81 -13.95
CA GLU A 485 -15.61 15.96 -14.07
C GLU A 485 -16.51 16.25 -15.28
N LYS A 486 -16.45 17.48 -15.83
CA LYS A 486 -17.19 17.86 -17.04
C LYS A 486 -16.58 17.23 -18.29
N ILE A 487 -15.25 17.13 -18.35
CA ILE A 487 -14.52 16.50 -19.46
C ILE A 487 -14.77 15.00 -19.48
N ASP A 488 -14.82 14.35 -18.31
CA ASP A 488 -15.09 12.93 -18.20
C ASP A 488 -16.46 12.53 -18.74
N LEU A 489 -17.47 13.34 -18.42
CA LEU A 489 -18.83 13.11 -18.92
C LEU A 489 -18.87 13.27 -20.45
N LYS A 490 -18.19 14.28 -20.99
CA LYS A 490 -18.12 14.53 -22.43
C LYS A 490 -17.44 13.35 -23.14
N ASN A 491 -16.29 12.88 -22.61
CA ASN A 491 -15.56 11.75 -23.18
C ASN A 491 -16.39 10.46 -23.15
N LEU A 492 -17.12 10.23 -22.06
CA LEU A 492 -18.04 9.08 -21.97
C LEU A 492 -19.19 9.20 -22.99
N GLU A 493 -19.77 10.36 -23.15
CA GLU A 493 -20.87 10.58 -24.11
C GLU A 493 -20.42 10.46 -25.56
N GLU A 494 -19.29 11.06 -25.92
CA GLU A 494 -18.71 10.91 -27.25
C GLU A 494 -18.32 9.43 -27.52
N GLY A 495 -17.72 8.78 -26.54
CA GLY A 495 -17.39 7.35 -26.63
C GLY A 495 -18.62 6.46 -26.74
N PHE A 496 -19.68 6.76 -26.00
CA PHE A 496 -20.94 6.03 -26.06
C PHE A 496 -21.61 6.16 -27.45
N GLU A 497 -21.67 7.36 -28.02
CA GLU A 497 -22.22 7.57 -29.36
C GLU A 497 -21.35 6.89 -30.45
N THR A 498 -20.03 6.92 -30.29
CA THR A 498 -19.10 6.18 -31.17
C THR A 498 -19.40 4.67 -31.11
N LEU A 499 -19.56 4.10 -29.92
CA LEU A 499 -19.88 2.68 -29.76
C LEU A 499 -21.25 2.33 -30.32
N ARG A 500 -22.25 3.21 -30.23
CA ARG A 500 -23.57 3.02 -30.87
C ARG A 500 -23.46 2.93 -32.40
N GLN A 501 -22.59 3.72 -33.00
CA GLN A 501 -22.32 3.66 -34.45
C GLN A 501 -21.59 2.36 -34.83
N VAL A 502 -20.66 1.90 -33.96
CA VAL A 502 -19.90 0.66 -34.19
C VAL A 502 -20.77 -0.58 -34.01
N PHE A 503 -21.71 -0.57 -33.06
CA PHE A 503 -22.56 -1.71 -32.69
C PHE A 503 -24.05 -1.36 -32.77
N PRO A 504 -24.57 -0.95 -33.96
CA PRO A 504 -25.97 -0.53 -34.09
C PRO A 504 -26.97 -1.68 -33.87
N GLU A 505 -26.52 -2.93 -33.96
CA GLU A 505 -27.29 -4.16 -33.78
C GLU A 505 -27.54 -4.53 -32.31
N PHE A 506 -26.77 -3.93 -31.34
CA PHE A 506 -26.84 -4.30 -29.92
C PHE A 506 -27.38 -3.15 -29.05
N ARG A 507 -28.18 -3.51 -28.05
CA ARG A 507 -28.68 -2.55 -27.07
C ARG A 507 -27.62 -2.26 -26.02
N MET A 508 -27.49 -1.00 -25.64
CA MET A 508 -26.50 -0.52 -24.68
C MET A 508 -27.16 0.23 -23.52
N SER A 509 -26.62 0.00 -22.33
CA SER A 509 -26.85 0.82 -21.14
C SER A 509 -25.66 1.70 -20.85
N LYS A 510 -25.89 2.86 -20.24
CA LYS A 510 -24.86 3.81 -19.82
C LYS A 510 -24.97 4.10 -18.33
N VAL A 511 -23.85 4.00 -17.58
CA VAL A 511 -23.81 4.26 -16.14
C VAL A 511 -22.59 5.13 -15.77
N HIS A 512 -22.85 6.23 -15.06
CA HIS A 512 -21.78 7.12 -14.59
C HIS A 512 -22.12 7.76 -13.23
N GLY A 513 -21.13 8.37 -12.57
CA GLY A 513 -21.24 8.87 -11.20
C GLY A 513 -22.32 9.94 -10.95
N ARG A 514 -22.67 10.73 -11.98
CA ARG A 514 -23.66 11.82 -11.87
C ARG A 514 -25.11 11.40 -12.05
N MET A 515 -25.36 10.17 -12.43
CA MET A 515 -26.73 9.69 -12.54
C MET A 515 -27.38 9.65 -11.15
N LYS A 516 -28.65 9.99 -11.10
CA LYS A 516 -29.46 9.80 -9.88
C LYS A 516 -29.45 8.30 -9.53
N PRO A 517 -29.47 7.95 -8.24
CA PRO A 517 -29.44 6.54 -7.82
C PRO A 517 -30.49 5.67 -8.53
N LYS A 518 -31.73 6.14 -8.66
CA LYS A 518 -32.83 5.44 -9.36
C LYS A 518 -32.53 5.18 -10.84
N ASP A 519 -31.98 6.19 -11.55
CA ASP A 519 -31.69 6.05 -12.98
C ASP A 519 -30.51 5.07 -13.20
N LYS A 520 -29.54 5.14 -12.31
CA LYS A 520 -28.40 4.22 -12.30
C LYS A 520 -28.84 2.77 -12.07
N GLU A 521 -29.74 2.58 -11.12
CA GLU A 521 -30.32 1.28 -10.81
C GLU A 521 -31.12 0.72 -11.98
N ALA A 522 -31.96 1.55 -12.62
CA ALA A 522 -32.73 1.15 -13.79
C ALA A 522 -31.85 0.71 -14.95
N GLU A 523 -30.77 1.42 -15.28
CA GLU A 523 -29.83 1.04 -16.32
C GLU A 523 -29.06 -0.24 -15.97
N MET A 524 -28.67 -0.40 -14.72
CA MET A 524 -28.04 -1.63 -14.24
C MET A 524 -28.99 -2.82 -14.34
N GLN A 525 -30.28 -2.65 -13.99
CA GLN A 525 -31.25 -3.71 -14.05
C GLN A 525 -31.51 -4.19 -15.48
N LYS A 526 -31.53 -3.30 -16.48
CA LYS A 526 -31.59 -3.66 -17.90
C LYS A 526 -30.41 -4.55 -18.32
N PHE A 527 -29.24 -4.27 -17.78
CA PHE A 527 -28.06 -5.09 -18.07
C PHE A 527 -28.11 -6.43 -17.33
N VAL A 528 -28.52 -6.46 -16.07
CA VAL A 528 -28.69 -7.71 -15.30
C VAL A 528 -29.72 -8.63 -15.92
N SER A 529 -30.85 -8.08 -16.39
CA SER A 529 -31.91 -8.86 -17.05
C SER A 529 -31.54 -9.34 -18.47
N GLY A 530 -30.42 -8.90 -19.04
CA GLY A 530 -30.02 -9.22 -20.42
C GLY A 530 -30.72 -8.40 -21.49
N GLU A 531 -31.54 -7.42 -21.14
CA GLU A 531 -32.18 -6.49 -22.09
C GLU A 531 -31.12 -5.70 -22.89
N THR A 532 -30.01 -5.36 -22.25
CA THR A 532 -28.86 -4.73 -22.89
C THR A 532 -27.63 -5.65 -22.87
N GLN A 533 -26.90 -5.71 -23.97
CA GLN A 533 -25.76 -6.59 -24.17
C GLN A 533 -24.43 -5.91 -23.80
N ILE A 534 -24.38 -4.57 -23.89
CA ILE A 534 -23.19 -3.79 -23.59
C ILE A 534 -23.53 -2.78 -22.49
N LEU A 535 -22.73 -2.77 -21.43
CA LEU A 535 -22.77 -1.73 -20.41
C LEU A 535 -21.54 -0.84 -20.52
N VAL A 536 -21.78 0.42 -20.86
CA VAL A 536 -20.74 1.45 -20.94
C VAL A 536 -20.75 2.26 -19.64
N ALA A 537 -19.58 2.36 -19.00
CA ALA A 537 -19.53 3.06 -17.71
C ALA A 537 -18.18 3.74 -17.45
N THR A 538 -18.20 4.63 -16.48
CA THR A 538 -16.97 5.09 -15.81
C THR A 538 -16.61 4.14 -14.65
N THR A 539 -15.58 4.46 -13.86
CA THR A 539 -15.10 3.66 -12.70
C THR A 539 -16.19 3.31 -11.66
N VAL A 540 -17.39 3.84 -11.79
CA VAL A 540 -18.53 3.62 -10.87
C VAL A 540 -19.01 2.16 -10.83
N ILE A 541 -18.57 1.29 -11.76
CA ILE A 541 -18.83 -0.17 -11.73
C ILE A 541 -18.10 -0.87 -10.56
N GLU A 542 -17.30 -0.16 -9.78
CA GLU A 542 -16.69 -0.70 -8.55
C GLU A 542 -17.72 -1.28 -7.57
N VAL A 543 -19.01 -0.94 -7.72
CA VAL A 543 -20.11 -1.38 -6.86
C VAL A 543 -20.69 -2.71 -7.34
N GLY A 544 -20.20 -3.76 -6.82
CA GLY A 544 -20.68 -5.08 -6.46
C GLY A 544 -21.72 -5.85 -7.26
N VAL A 545 -22.29 -5.36 -8.36
CA VAL A 545 -23.35 -6.08 -9.08
C VAL A 545 -22.84 -7.35 -9.73
N ASN A 546 -23.46 -8.47 -9.41
CA ASN A 546 -23.14 -9.77 -9.99
C ASN A 546 -23.92 -10.00 -11.29
N VAL A 547 -23.23 -10.09 -12.42
CA VAL A 547 -23.83 -10.47 -13.72
C VAL A 547 -23.08 -11.70 -14.25
N PRO A 548 -23.57 -12.92 -13.99
CA PRO A 548 -22.87 -14.16 -14.38
C PRO A 548 -22.60 -14.27 -15.88
N ASN A 549 -23.49 -13.71 -16.71
CA ASN A 549 -23.38 -13.75 -18.17
C ASN A 549 -22.37 -12.73 -18.75
N ALA A 550 -21.92 -11.75 -17.95
CA ALA A 550 -20.90 -10.79 -18.39
C ALA A 550 -19.50 -11.44 -18.36
N SER A 551 -19.01 -11.82 -19.54
CA SER A 551 -17.74 -12.55 -19.70
C SER A 551 -16.61 -11.69 -20.27
N VAL A 552 -16.89 -10.46 -20.72
CA VAL A 552 -15.88 -9.58 -21.30
C VAL A 552 -15.85 -8.24 -20.58
N MET A 553 -14.66 -7.86 -20.14
CA MET A 553 -14.34 -6.54 -19.58
C MET A 553 -13.36 -5.84 -20.51
N VAL A 554 -13.72 -4.70 -21.04
CA VAL A 554 -12.86 -3.82 -21.82
C VAL A 554 -12.56 -2.57 -21.02
N ILE A 555 -11.29 -2.28 -20.78
CA ILE A 555 -10.86 -1.09 -20.04
C ILE A 555 -10.09 -0.20 -21.02
N LEU A 556 -10.69 0.91 -21.39
CA LEU A 556 -10.10 1.90 -22.29
C LEU A 556 -9.14 2.80 -21.50
N ASP A 557 -8.08 3.24 -22.15
CA ASP A 557 -7.02 4.04 -21.51
C ASP A 557 -6.53 3.41 -20.19
N ALA A 558 -6.29 2.10 -20.18
CA ALA A 558 -5.93 1.33 -18.99
C ALA A 558 -4.68 1.89 -18.27
N GLN A 559 -3.80 2.64 -18.97
CA GLN A 559 -2.65 3.32 -18.39
C GLN A 559 -3.01 4.36 -17.31
N ARG A 560 -4.25 4.83 -17.27
CA ARG A 560 -4.74 5.83 -16.32
C ARG A 560 -5.26 5.23 -15.00
N PHE A 561 -5.39 3.91 -14.96
CA PHE A 561 -5.87 3.21 -13.77
C PHE A 561 -4.73 2.70 -12.89
N GLY A 562 -4.95 2.69 -11.59
CA GLY A 562 -4.08 1.97 -10.66
C GLY A 562 -4.27 0.45 -10.76
N LEU A 563 -3.24 -0.32 -10.34
CA LEU A 563 -3.30 -1.79 -10.38
C LEU A 563 -4.48 -2.36 -9.59
N SER A 564 -4.74 -1.83 -8.40
CA SER A 564 -5.87 -2.24 -7.57
C SER A 564 -7.22 -2.01 -8.26
N GLN A 565 -7.38 -0.90 -8.99
CA GLN A 565 -8.61 -0.61 -9.75
C GLN A 565 -8.77 -1.56 -10.94
N LEU A 566 -7.69 -1.80 -11.70
CA LEU A 566 -7.70 -2.75 -12.81
C LEU A 566 -8.07 -4.17 -12.33
N HIS A 567 -7.53 -4.57 -11.19
CA HIS A 567 -7.84 -5.87 -10.59
C HIS A 567 -9.31 -5.97 -10.15
N GLN A 568 -9.86 -4.94 -9.52
CA GLN A 568 -11.28 -4.89 -9.13
C GLN A 568 -12.21 -4.95 -10.35
N LEU A 569 -11.90 -4.19 -11.42
CA LEU A 569 -12.65 -4.22 -12.67
C LEU A 569 -12.58 -5.60 -13.33
N ARG A 570 -11.39 -6.19 -13.41
CA ARG A 570 -11.22 -7.57 -13.90
C ARG A 570 -12.10 -8.57 -13.13
N GLY A 571 -12.17 -8.44 -11.82
CA GLY A 571 -12.98 -9.32 -10.97
C GLY A 571 -14.50 -9.21 -11.17
N ARG A 572 -14.99 -8.24 -11.99
CA ARG A 572 -16.42 -8.14 -12.34
C ARG A 572 -16.87 -9.15 -13.38
N VAL A 573 -15.95 -9.74 -14.12
CA VAL A 573 -16.18 -10.86 -15.03
C VAL A 573 -15.65 -12.17 -14.45
N GLY A 574 -15.87 -13.30 -15.09
CA GLY A 574 -15.40 -14.60 -14.62
C GLY A 574 -16.19 -15.20 -13.47
N ARG A 575 -17.46 -14.84 -13.34
CA ARG A 575 -18.37 -15.40 -12.32
C ARG A 575 -19.23 -16.55 -12.83
N GLY A 576 -19.28 -16.72 -14.15
CA GLY A 576 -19.92 -17.85 -14.82
C GLY A 576 -18.95 -19.03 -15.04
N ALA A 577 -19.48 -20.14 -15.61
CA ALA A 577 -18.71 -21.32 -15.96
C ALA A 577 -17.84 -21.14 -17.22
N ASP A 578 -18.08 -20.08 -17.99
CA ASP A 578 -17.44 -19.85 -19.28
C ASP A 578 -16.14 -19.06 -19.18
N GLN A 579 -15.30 -19.19 -20.22
CA GLN A 579 -14.08 -18.40 -20.32
C GLN A 579 -14.39 -16.92 -20.36
N SER A 580 -13.72 -16.14 -19.51
CA SER A 580 -13.87 -14.69 -19.45
C SER A 580 -12.58 -13.96 -19.81
N TYR A 581 -12.73 -12.77 -20.36
CA TYR A 581 -11.66 -11.96 -20.90
C TYR A 581 -11.64 -10.57 -20.28
N CYS A 582 -10.46 -10.08 -19.96
CA CYS A 582 -10.22 -8.70 -19.58
C CYS A 582 -9.25 -8.06 -20.57
N ILE A 583 -9.73 -7.10 -21.35
CA ILE A 583 -8.93 -6.43 -22.39
C ILE A 583 -8.52 -5.06 -21.89
N LEU A 584 -7.21 -4.84 -21.75
CA LEU A 584 -6.60 -3.59 -21.35
C LEU A 584 -6.18 -2.85 -22.62
N VAL A 585 -6.84 -1.74 -22.94
CA VAL A 585 -6.50 -0.92 -24.11
C VAL A 585 -5.68 0.27 -23.66
N THR A 586 -4.52 0.49 -24.28
CA THR A 586 -3.61 1.59 -23.96
C THR A 586 -3.16 2.34 -25.20
N SER A 587 -2.63 3.54 -25.02
CA SER A 587 -1.88 4.23 -26.07
C SER A 587 -0.59 3.48 -26.39
N TYR A 588 -0.07 3.66 -27.63
CA TYR A 588 1.16 3.00 -28.08
C TYR A 588 2.41 3.42 -27.26
N LYS A 589 2.49 4.70 -26.87
CA LYS A 589 3.60 5.22 -26.08
C LYS A 589 3.30 5.11 -24.58
N LEU A 590 3.92 4.16 -23.92
CA LEU A 590 3.82 3.97 -22.47
C LEU A 590 5.13 4.30 -21.77
N ALA A 591 5.05 4.97 -20.62
CA ALA A 591 6.17 5.06 -19.71
C ALA A 591 6.53 3.65 -19.18
N GLU A 592 7.80 3.41 -18.87
CA GLU A 592 8.30 2.09 -18.42
C GLU A 592 7.52 1.56 -17.21
N GLU A 593 7.24 2.41 -16.26
CA GLU A 593 6.49 2.06 -15.05
C GLU A 593 5.04 1.64 -15.35
N THR A 594 4.40 2.33 -16.29
CA THR A 594 3.05 1.98 -16.75
C THR A 594 3.04 0.65 -17.50
N ARG A 595 4.05 0.40 -18.32
CA ARG A 595 4.22 -0.89 -19.02
C ARG A 595 4.33 -2.02 -18.01
N LYS A 596 5.18 -1.90 -16.99
CA LYS A 596 5.30 -2.88 -15.90
C LYS A 596 3.96 -3.16 -15.21
N ARG A 597 3.13 -2.14 -15.00
CA ARG A 597 1.78 -2.33 -14.42
C ARG A 597 0.86 -3.16 -15.31
N ILE A 598 0.86 -2.90 -16.62
CA ILE A 598 0.05 -3.64 -17.58
C ILE A 598 0.55 -5.09 -17.69
N ASP A 599 1.87 -5.30 -17.77
CA ASP A 599 2.49 -6.63 -17.85
C ASP A 599 2.10 -7.49 -16.63
N ILE A 600 2.21 -6.93 -15.40
CA ILE A 600 1.78 -7.62 -14.17
C ILE A 600 0.32 -8.04 -14.23
N MET A 601 -0.57 -7.19 -14.74
CA MET A 601 -1.99 -7.56 -14.89
C MET A 601 -2.23 -8.68 -15.88
N CYS A 602 -1.38 -8.82 -16.91
CA CYS A 602 -1.45 -9.90 -17.89
C CYS A 602 -0.85 -11.21 -17.37
N ASP A 603 0.23 -11.10 -16.56
CA ASP A 603 1.01 -12.25 -16.10
C ASP A 603 0.36 -13.02 -14.95
N THR A 604 -0.48 -12.36 -14.14
CA THR A 604 -1.07 -13.02 -12.96
C THR A 604 -2.54 -12.66 -12.73
N ASN A 605 -3.28 -13.66 -12.26
CA ASN A 605 -4.63 -13.48 -11.74
C ASN A 605 -4.67 -13.33 -10.20
N ASP A 606 -3.53 -13.56 -9.52
CA ASP A 606 -3.42 -13.49 -8.07
C ASP A 606 -3.46 -12.03 -7.60
N GLY A 607 -4.55 -11.66 -6.93
CA GLY A 607 -4.76 -10.30 -6.42
C GLY A 607 -3.75 -9.89 -5.36
N PHE A 608 -3.20 -10.83 -4.57
CA PHE A 608 -2.17 -10.51 -3.57
C PHE A 608 -0.84 -10.15 -4.23
N ARG A 609 -0.45 -10.88 -5.29
CA ARG A 609 0.73 -10.53 -6.10
C ARG A 609 0.59 -9.17 -6.77
N ILE A 610 -0.60 -8.87 -7.29
CA ILE A 610 -0.91 -7.57 -7.89
C ILE A 610 -0.81 -6.45 -6.84
N ALA A 611 -1.37 -6.67 -5.64
CA ALA A 611 -1.32 -5.70 -4.57
C ALA A 611 0.12 -5.44 -4.05
N GLU A 612 0.94 -6.50 -3.94
CA GLU A 612 2.36 -6.36 -3.60
C GLU A 612 3.15 -5.59 -4.67
N ALA A 613 2.85 -5.83 -5.93
CA ALA A 613 3.46 -5.10 -7.04
C ALA A 613 3.01 -3.63 -7.08
N ASP A 614 1.72 -3.36 -6.85
CA ASP A 614 1.18 -1.99 -6.74
C ASP A 614 1.89 -1.21 -5.63
N LEU A 615 2.05 -1.83 -4.47
CA LEU A 615 2.76 -1.25 -3.33
C LEU A 615 4.23 -0.94 -3.64
N LYS A 616 4.92 -1.85 -4.34
CA LYS A 616 6.34 -1.66 -4.74
C LYS A 616 6.52 -0.56 -5.79
N LEU A 617 5.57 -0.44 -6.73
CA LEU A 617 5.63 0.54 -7.83
C LEU A 617 5.30 1.97 -7.38
N ARG A 618 4.37 2.13 -6.43
CA ARG A 618 3.98 3.47 -5.93
C ARG A 618 5.09 4.16 -5.13
N GLY A 619 5.98 3.41 -4.52
CA GLY A 619 7.02 3.96 -3.64
C GLY A 619 6.48 4.51 -2.30
N PRO A 620 7.37 5.02 -1.42
CA PRO A 620 7.00 5.46 -0.07
C PRO A 620 6.17 6.75 -0.01
N GLY A 621 6.08 7.53 -1.10
CA GLY A 621 5.39 8.84 -1.12
C GLY A 621 3.88 8.77 -1.37
N ASP A 622 3.37 7.72 -2.02
CA ASP A 622 1.97 7.62 -2.45
C ASP A 622 1.07 6.81 -1.50
N LEU A 623 1.55 6.50 -0.30
CA LEU A 623 0.71 5.98 0.78
C LEU A 623 -0.36 7.00 1.27
N GLU A 624 -0.42 8.19 0.66
CA GLU A 624 -1.49 9.19 0.89
C GLU A 624 -2.90 8.65 0.66
N GLY A 625 -3.09 7.61 -0.16
CA GLY A 625 -4.37 6.87 -0.25
C GLY A 625 -4.75 6.14 1.05
N THR A 626 -3.81 5.93 1.97
CA THR A 626 -4.03 5.39 3.31
C THR A 626 -4.43 6.46 4.34
N GLN A 627 -4.47 7.74 3.99
CA GLN A 627 -5.05 8.80 4.84
C GLN A 627 -6.53 8.53 5.17
N GLN A 628 -7.22 7.69 4.41
CA GLN A 628 -8.58 7.23 4.75
C GLN A 628 -8.61 6.34 6.01
N SER A 629 -7.48 5.73 6.38
CA SER A 629 -7.31 5.01 7.66
C SER A 629 -6.73 5.86 8.79
N GLY A 630 -6.41 7.15 8.53
CA GLY A 630 -5.91 8.08 9.54
C GLY A 630 -4.45 7.86 9.98
N ILE A 631 -3.69 6.99 9.30
CA ILE A 631 -2.32 6.62 9.71
C ILE A 631 -1.31 7.19 8.71
N ALA A 632 -0.71 8.31 9.03
CA ALA A 632 0.57 8.68 8.46
C ALA A 632 1.67 7.97 9.29
N PHE A 633 2.30 6.92 8.74
CA PHE A 633 3.51 6.35 9.32
C PHE A 633 4.68 7.30 8.95
N ASP A 634 5.10 8.10 9.88
CA ASP A 634 6.33 8.91 9.74
C ASP A 634 7.56 7.99 9.97
N LEU A 635 7.78 7.05 9.03
CA LEU A 635 8.91 6.15 9.04
C LEU A 635 10.13 6.86 8.43
N LYS A 636 11.25 6.87 9.17
CA LYS A 636 12.46 7.57 8.78
C LYS A 636 13.37 6.76 7.86
N ILE A 637 13.40 5.43 8.04
CA ILE A 637 14.31 4.54 7.30
C ILE A 637 13.61 3.31 6.75
N ALA A 638 12.59 2.80 7.43
CA ALA A 638 11.86 1.62 6.98
C ALA A 638 10.83 1.98 5.90
N ASP A 639 10.62 1.04 4.99
CA ASP A 639 9.61 1.12 3.93
C ASP A 639 8.73 -0.14 4.00
N ILE A 640 7.50 0.00 4.47
CA ILE A 640 6.58 -1.15 4.66
C ILE A 640 6.38 -1.92 3.34
N ALA A 641 6.45 -1.23 2.20
CA ALA A 641 6.30 -1.83 0.88
C ALA A 641 7.46 -2.77 0.51
N ARG A 642 8.68 -2.43 0.95
CA ARG A 642 9.91 -3.14 0.58
C ARG A 642 10.43 -4.03 1.69
N ASP A 643 10.16 -3.68 2.94
CA ASP A 643 10.73 -4.31 4.14
C ASP A 643 9.79 -5.35 4.77
N GLY A 644 8.91 -5.99 3.99
CA GLY A 644 7.90 -6.93 4.48
C GLY A 644 8.43 -8.06 5.35
N GLN A 645 9.63 -8.59 5.05
CA GLN A 645 10.28 -9.61 5.88
C GLN A 645 10.69 -9.04 7.25
N ILE A 646 11.19 -7.81 7.28
CA ILE A 646 11.58 -7.14 8.53
C ILE A 646 10.32 -6.82 9.36
N VAL A 647 9.23 -6.40 8.74
CA VAL A 647 7.93 -6.22 9.42
C VAL A 647 7.48 -7.51 10.10
N GLN A 648 7.58 -8.66 9.40
CA GLN A 648 7.18 -9.94 9.96
C GLN A 648 8.08 -10.36 11.12
N MET A 649 9.41 -10.19 10.99
CA MET A 649 10.36 -10.44 12.07
C MET A 649 10.04 -9.58 13.29
N ALA A 650 9.87 -8.28 13.09
CA ALA A 650 9.55 -7.32 14.14
C ALA A 650 8.24 -7.66 14.87
N ARG A 651 7.19 -8.05 14.12
CA ARG A 651 5.91 -8.46 14.69
C ARG A 651 6.04 -9.74 15.51
N ASN A 652 6.76 -10.74 15.02
CA ASN A 652 6.95 -11.99 15.76
C ASN A 652 7.65 -11.76 17.11
N GLU A 653 8.67 -10.93 17.16
CA GLU A 653 9.36 -10.62 18.41
C GLU A 653 8.48 -9.76 19.34
N ALA A 654 7.77 -8.78 18.80
CA ALA A 654 6.83 -7.97 19.56
C ALA A 654 5.68 -8.83 20.15
N GLN A 655 5.17 -9.81 19.39
CA GLN A 655 4.13 -10.73 19.86
C GLN A 655 4.60 -11.57 21.04
N LYS A 656 5.81 -12.13 20.98
CA LYS A 656 6.41 -12.90 22.10
C LYS A 656 6.43 -12.08 23.39
N ILE A 657 6.76 -10.79 23.29
CA ILE A 657 6.82 -9.90 24.45
C ILE A 657 5.42 -9.61 25.00
N ILE A 658 4.45 -9.34 24.14
CA ILE A 658 3.06 -9.11 24.57
C ILE A 658 2.46 -10.37 25.21
N ASP A 659 2.76 -11.55 24.68
CA ASP A 659 2.29 -12.83 25.24
C ASP A 659 2.95 -13.11 26.61
N ALA A 660 4.22 -12.75 26.77
CA ALA A 660 4.95 -12.90 28.01
C ALA A 660 4.60 -11.85 29.07
N ASP A 661 4.29 -10.60 28.66
CA ASP A 661 3.96 -9.46 29.55
C ASP A 661 2.74 -8.67 29.04
N PRO A 662 1.53 -9.25 29.12
CA PRO A 662 0.32 -8.60 28.64
C PRO A 662 -0.06 -7.33 29.42
N THR A 663 0.45 -7.17 30.65
CA THR A 663 0.18 -6.01 31.53
C THR A 663 1.21 -4.89 31.37
N CYS A 664 2.31 -5.15 30.68
CA CYS A 664 3.44 -4.23 30.53
C CYS A 664 4.10 -3.83 31.88
N GLU A 665 4.15 -4.75 32.84
CA GLU A 665 4.60 -4.50 34.21
C GLU A 665 5.89 -5.24 34.56
N LYS A 666 6.26 -6.29 33.82
CA LYS A 666 7.43 -7.10 34.13
C LYS A 666 8.72 -6.26 34.03
N SER A 667 9.57 -6.38 35.04
CA SER A 667 10.85 -5.67 35.11
C SER A 667 11.80 -6.00 33.96
N GLU A 668 11.75 -7.22 33.45
CA GLU A 668 12.55 -7.71 32.33
C GLU A 668 12.32 -6.88 31.03
N TYR A 669 11.09 -6.41 30.80
CA TYR A 669 10.72 -5.64 29.60
C TYR A 669 10.67 -4.13 29.86
N LYS A 670 11.04 -3.66 31.05
CA LYS A 670 10.96 -2.24 31.46
C LYS A 670 11.67 -1.29 30.50
N MET A 671 12.80 -1.72 29.94
CA MET A 671 13.54 -0.93 28.95
C MET A 671 12.70 -0.66 27.70
N LEU A 672 12.03 -1.68 27.17
CA LEU A 672 11.16 -1.57 26.00
C LEU A 672 9.97 -0.66 26.24
N TRP A 673 9.30 -0.85 27.41
CA TRP A 673 8.15 -0.03 27.77
C TRP A 673 8.50 1.44 28.00
N ASN A 674 9.66 1.73 28.58
CA ASN A 674 10.16 3.09 28.75
C ASN A 674 10.44 3.74 27.40
N ARG A 675 11.14 3.04 26.51
CA ARG A 675 11.41 3.54 25.15
C ARG A 675 10.13 3.78 24.37
N LEU A 676 9.16 2.88 24.45
CA LEU A 676 7.86 3.05 23.82
C LEU A 676 7.11 4.29 24.34
N LYS A 677 7.20 4.58 25.64
CA LYS A 677 6.63 5.80 26.25
C LYS A 677 7.33 7.08 25.76
N GLU A 678 8.63 7.05 25.57
CA GLU A 678 9.40 8.18 25.03
C GLU A 678 8.97 8.48 23.58
N LEU A 679 8.92 7.46 22.73
CA LEU A 679 8.50 7.58 21.33
C LEU A 679 7.06 8.13 21.20
N ARG A 680 6.18 7.84 22.15
CA ARG A 680 4.81 8.37 22.18
C ARG A 680 4.73 9.87 22.52
N LYS A 681 5.65 10.39 23.31
CA LYS A 681 5.69 11.81 23.67
C LYS A 681 6.16 12.70 22.51
N THR A 682 6.95 12.13 21.62
CA THR A 682 7.56 12.86 20.49
C THR A 682 6.76 12.73 19.20
N ASN A 683 5.95 11.69 19.05
CA ASN A 683 5.20 11.42 17.80
C ASN A 683 3.79 10.89 18.08
N ILE A 684 2.85 11.42 17.30
CA ILE A 684 1.49 10.98 16.93
C ILE A 684 0.87 9.88 17.82
N ASN A 685 -0.34 10.17 18.24
CA ASN A 685 -1.20 9.27 19.02
C ASN A 685 -1.65 8.06 18.16
N TRP A 686 -0.77 7.07 18.00
CA TRP A 686 -1.04 5.79 17.30
C TRP A 686 -2.26 5.04 17.84
N ALA A 687 -2.71 5.38 19.04
CA ALA A 687 -3.88 4.78 19.67
C ALA A 687 -5.22 5.37 19.19
N ALA A 688 -5.21 6.49 18.48
CA ALA A 688 -6.44 7.12 17.97
C ALA A 688 -6.87 6.56 16.60
N ILE A 689 -6.18 5.53 16.10
CA ILE A 689 -6.28 5.04 14.73
C ILE A 689 -7.12 3.75 14.62
N SER A 690 -7.48 3.15 15.74
CA SER A 690 -8.31 1.93 15.80
C SER A 690 -9.79 2.22 15.97
#